data_f472a2bef720b9e08e5c933c2754b6a5
#
_entry.id   f472a2bef720b9e08e5c933c2754b6a5
#
_cell.length_a   1.000
_cell.length_b   1.000
_cell.length_c   1.000
_cell.angle_alpha   90.00
_cell.angle_beta   90.00
_cell.angle_gamma   90.00
#
_symmetry.space_group_name_H-M   'P 1'
#
loop_
_entity.id
_entity.type
_entity.pdbx_description
1 polymer ?
#
loop_
_entity_poly.entity_id
_entity_poly.type
_entity_poly.pdbx_seq_one_letter_code
_entity_poly.pdbx_strand_id
1 'polypeptide(L)'
;MDMLFRIINFLILAAALVFVAKKMNLIDKMFVSRRRQVSKELDEADKAREQAKSLDADIEREKQLNEQRKAQIMQGAAEQAEINSKAIAAAGEAEAKTLVENASKSEEHLREEMQSRVSAETMQKVAAITAQVLRKGDFSQSKQALNDRFIEQIKELVSAMPSDILNMNELKKLDISIKSAEPLSDEEMKKLTQIICETFISCHNEVDSELIGGVQMKVGDTVYDGTLVHQLDRLSQDVENNSRTSDKQMQDIAEGIKEQLAKVNDGIDVFQTGEVISVGDGICRVSGLADCMAGEMLEFPGGLKGMVQDLDKENVGVVLLGPFSHIQEGDTVRRTGRIIEVPVGECMIGRVVDAMGKPVDGKGPIKAEQFRPVESPAPSVLDRKPVSVPMQTGLKAIDALVPIGRGQRELIIGDRQTGKTAIALDAIINQKGKDVICIYVAIGQKESTIAGVVEKLRSFGAMDYTIVVAANASEPAPMLYIAPYAGAAMGEYFMYKGRDVLVIYDDLSKQAAAYRELSLLLQRPPGREAYPGDVFYLHSRLLERAARLSDEAGGGSMTALPIIETQAGDISAYIPTNVISITDGQIFLETDLFHSGVRPAINVGLSVSRVGGAAQIGAMKQVAGRLRMDLAQYRELASFAQFGSDLDKATRDTLHRGARMTEILKQGQYKPMSAADQVIIIFAGSEGYTDDIELDDIARFETEVIDYVNRNYPELHDEILGGKKLSAEQQKKLRECIEEFKKTF
;
A
#
# COMPACT_ATOMS: atom_id res chain seq x y z
N MET A 1 134.19 -23.21 21.85
CA MET A 1 133.08 -22.35 21.47
C MET A 1 132.34 -22.86 20.22
N ASP A 2 132.99 -23.58 19.35
CA ASP A 2 132.40 -24.08 18.08
C ASP A 2 131.32 -25.19 18.22
N MET A 3 131.53 -26.01 19.26
CA MET A 3 130.54 -27.11 19.50
C MET A 3 129.22 -26.62 20.04
N LEU A 4 129.21 -25.57 20.86
CA LEU A 4 128.02 -24.98 21.42
C LEU A 4 127.16 -24.26 20.35
N PHE A 5 127.82 -23.59 19.40
CA PHE A 5 127.21 -22.92 18.28
C PHE A 5 126.52 -23.88 17.29
N ARG A 6 127.13 -25.05 17.07
CA ARG A 6 126.52 -26.13 16.24
C ARG A 6 125.28 -26.73 16.89
N ILE A 7 125.30 -26.91 18.23
CA ILE A 7 124.13 -27.41 18.96
C ILE A 7 122.96 -26.42 18.94
N ILE A 8 123.26 -25.12 19.13
CA ILE A 8 122.23 -24.03 19.08
C ILE A 8 121.65 -23.96 17.70
N ASN A 9 122.46 -24.00 16.63
CA ASN A 9 121.95 -23.98 15.25
C ASN A 9 121.08 -25.20 14.90
N PHE A 10 121.48 -26.41 15.45
CA PHE A 10 120.68 -27.61 15.27
C PHE A 10 119.37 -27.55 16.02
N LEU A 11 119.32 -26.96 17.24
CA LEU A 11 118.07 -26.75 17.99
C LEU A 11 117.21 -25.71 17.33
N ILE A 12 117.75 -24.66 16.75
CA ILE A 12 117.01 -23.66 15.99
C ILE A 12 116.40 -24.26 14.68
N LEU A 13 117.25 -25.11 14.02
CA LEU A 13 116.73 -25.80 12.78
C LEU A 13 115.69 -26.85 13.16
N ALA A 14 115.84 -27.58 14.23
CA ALA A 14 114.84 -28.53 14.73
C ALA A 14 113.54 -27.83 15.14
N ALA A 15 113.68 -26.71 15.89
CA ALA A 15 112.47 -25.85 16.23
C ALA A 15 111.79 -25.29 15.02
N ALA A 16 112.54 -24.84 14.02
CA ALA A 16 112.00 -24.36 12.77
C ALA A 16 111.27 -25.47 11.99
N LEU A 17 111.86 -26.67 11.93
CA LEU A 17 111.19 -27.81 11.29
C LEU A 17 109.97 -28.25 12.04
N VAL A 18 109.96 -28.28 13.38
CA VAL A 18 108.71 -28.56 14.17
C VAL A 18 107.70 -27.47 13.96
N PHE A 19 108.07 -26.20 13.86
CA PHE A 19 107.17 -25.08 13.59
C PHE A 19 106.55 -25.19 12.17
N VAL A 20 107.34 -25.53 11.17
CA VAL A 20 106.87 -25.73 9.80
C VAL A 20 105.94 -26.94 9.72
N ALA A 21 106.25 -28.03 10.37
CA ALA A 21 105.39 -29.24 10.44
C ALA A 21 104.05 -28.95 11.13
N LYS A 22 104.09 -28.16 12.22
CA LYS A 22 102.88 -27.72 12.94
C LYS A 22 102.04 -26.83 12.11
N LYS A 23 102.64 -25.94 11.33
CA LYS A 23 101.95 -25.01 10.40
C LYS A 23 101.38 -25.75 9.21
N MET A 24 102.10 -26.74 8.65
CA MET A 24 101.57 -27.61 7.58
C MET A 24 100.34 -28.43 8.06
N ASN A 25 100.41 -28.99 9.28
CA ASN A 25 99.30 -29.75 9.85
C ASN A 25 98.07 -28.86 10.12
N LEU A 26 98.26 -27.55 10.39
CA LEU A 26 97.21 -26.57 10.56
C LEU A 26 96.59 -26.24 9.17
N ILE A 27 97.45 -26.13 8.15
CA ILE A 27 96.96 -25.87 6.75
C ILE A 27 96.20 -27.08 6.23
N ASP A 28 96.67 -28.34 6.47
CA ASP A 28 95.93 -29.53 6.06
C ASP A 28 94.57 -29.65 6.76
N LYS A 29 94.52 -29.31 8.06
CA LYS A 29 93.22 -29.27 8.78
C LYS A 29 92.31 -28.21 8.20
N MET A 30 92.79 -27.05 7.81
CA MET A 30 92.00 -26.04 7.14
C MET A 30 91.46 -26.49 5.72
N PHE A 31 92.35 -27.16 4.97
CA PHE A 31 91.94 -27.69 3.67
C PHE A 31 90.92 -28.82 3.80
N VAL A 32 91.06 -29.72 4.76
CA VAL A 32 90.09 -30.78 5.01
C VAL A 32 88.75 -30.22 5.51
N SER A 33 88.75 -29.20 6.42
CA SER A 33 87.55 -28.55 6.88
C SER A 33 86.82 -27.82 5.74
N ARG A 34 87.59 -27.10 4.91
CA ARG A 34 87.01 -26.39 3.76
C ARG A 34 86.45 -27.34 2.67
N ARG A 35 87.14 -28.48 2.47
CA ARG A 35 86.66 -29.53 1.56
C ARG A 35 85.34 -30.15 2.07
N ARG A 36 85.24 -30.38 3.43
CA ARG A 36 83.96 -30.85 4.01
C ARG A 36 82.83 -29.84 3.93
N GLN A 37 83.17 -28.55 4.04
CA GLN A 37 82.16 -27.47 3.93
C GLN A 37 81.71 -27.36 2.51
N VAL A 38 82.57 -27.37 1.51
CA VAL A 38 82.23 -27.35 0.08
C VAL A 38 81.45 -28.60 -0.30
N SER A 39 81.77 -29.80 0.24
CA SER A 39 81.01 -31.00 0.01
C SER A 39 79.59 -30.89 0.58
N LYS A 40 79.40 -30.28 1.77
CA LYS A 40 78.04 -30.04 2.33
C LYS A 40 77.30 -29.06 1.56
N GLU A 41 77.87 -27.95 1.13
CA GLU A 41 77.24 -26.95 0.29
C GLU A 41 76.84 -27.54 -1.10
N LEU A 42 77.60 -28.46 -1.65
CA LEU A 42 77.29 -29.17 -2.88
C LEU A 42 76.09 -30.12 -2.70
N ASP A 43 76.11 -30.92 -1.57
CA ASP A 43 74.98 -31.83 -1.22
C ASP A 43 73.70 -31.06 -0.93
N GLU A 44 73.79 -29.88 -0.31
CA GLU A 44 72.65 -29.02 -0.07
C GLU A 44 72.13 -28.39 -1.40
N ALA A 45 73.04 -27.97 -2.30
CA ALA A 45 72.64 -27.44 -3.64
C ALA A 45 72.04 -28.54 -4.50
N ASP A 46 72.56 -29.79 -4.48
CA ASP A 46 71.95 -30.91 -5.20
C ASP A 46 70.57 -31.26 -4.66
N LYS A 47 70.32 -31.24 -3.37
CA LYS A 47 68.99 -31.42 -2.76
C LYS A 47 68.05 -30.29 -3.11
N ALA A 48 68.50 -29.04 -3.07
CA ALA A 48 67.70 -27.89 -3.50
C ALA A 48 67.34 -27.99 -4.98
N ARG A 49 68.23 -28.51 -5.82
CA ARG A 49 68.00 -28.71 -7.27
C ARG A 49 66.99 -29.83 -7.54
N GLU A 50 67.02 -30.94 -6.75
CA GLU A 50 65.98 -31.98 -6.79
C GLU A 50 64.64 -31.49 -6.33
N GLN A 51 64.60 -30.72 -5.25
CA GLN A 51 63.38 -30.08 -4.76
C GLN A 51 62.79 -29.09 -5.78
N ALA A 52 63.60 -28.27 -6.43
CA ALA A 52 63.16 -27.37 -7.50
C ALA A 52 62.57 -28.15 -8.67
N LYS A 53 63.18 -29.25 -9.10
CA LYS A 53 62.64 -30.10 -10.17
C LYS A 53 61.31 -30.76 -9.80
N SER A 54 61.15 -31.19 -8.55
CA SER A 54 59.87 -31.77 -8.09
C SER A 54 58.80 -30.69 -8.05
N LEU A 55 59.11 -29.46 -7.60
CA LEU A 55 58.20 -28.32 -7.57
C LEU A 55 57.76 -27.88 -8.98
N ASP A 56 58.71 -27.85 -9.95
CA ASP A 56 58.40 -27.54 -11.34
C ASP A 56 57.45 -28.59 -11.96
N ALA A 57 57.64 -29.91 -11.62
CA ALA A 57 56.77 -30.98 -12.05
C ALA A 57 55.36 -30.86 -11.42
N ASP A 58 55.26 -30.44 -10.16
CA ASP A 58 53.97 -30.22 -9.47
C ASP A 58 53.25 -28.98 -10.03
N ILE A 59 53.98 -27.91 -10.29
CA ILE A 59 53.41 -26.70 -10.96
C ILE A 59 52.86 -27.04 -12.36
N GLU A 60 53.55 -27.86 -13.12
CA GLU A 60 53.12 -28.28 -14.43
C GLU A 60 51.85 -29.18 -14.38
N ARG A 61 51.78 -30.05 -13.35
CA ARG A 61 50.57 -30.83 -13.08
C ARG A 61 49.38 -29.95 -12.68
N GLU A 62 49.63 -28.97 -11.82
CA GLU A 62 48.58 -28.04 -11.36
C GLU A 62 48.08 -27.14 -12.50
N LYS A 63 48.97 -26.70 -13.42
CA LYS A 63 48.59 -25.99 -14.64
C LYS A 63 47.68 -26.83 -15.52
N GLN A 64 48.07 -28.10 -15.75
CA GLN A 64 47.24 -29.00 -16.58
C GLN A 64 45.85 -29.25 -15.95
N LEU A 65 45.82 -29.42 -14.61
CA LEU A 65 44.56 -29.60 -13.90
C LEU A 65 43.70 -28.36 -13.95
N ASN A 66 44.30 -27.18 -13.84
CA ASN A 66 43.59 -25.90 -13.93
C ASN A 66 43.06 -25.64 -15.36
N GLU A 67 43.82 -26.03 -16.41
CA GLU A 67 43.33 -25.92 -17.77
C GLU A 67 42.15 -26.87 -18.01
N GLN A 68 42.21 -28.11 -17.47
CA GLN A 68 41.06 -29.04 -17.56
C GLN A 68 39.83 -28.51 -16.80
N ARG A 69 40.00 -27.98 -15.61
CA ARG A 69 38.90 -27.33 -14.85
C ARG A 69 38.34 -26.12 -15.58
N LYS A 70 39.18 -25.27 -16.15
CA LYS A 70 38.78 -24.14 -16.95
C LYS A 70 37.93 -24.58 -18.17
N ALA A 71 38.34 -25.61 -18.87
CA ALA A 71 37.61 -26.17 -20.01
C ALA A 71 36.24 -26.72 -19.55
N GLN A 72 36.18 -27.45 -18.43
CA GLN A 72 34.91 -27.94 -17.88
C GLN A 72 33.95 -26.80 -17.45
N ILE A 73 34.49 -25.75 -16.78
CA ILE A 73 33.69 -24.59 -16.40
C ILE A 73 33.17 -23.84 -17.63
N MET A 74 34.00 -23.66 -18.66
CA MET A 74 33.58 -23.02 -19.91
C MET A 74 32.51 -23.84 -20.67
N GLN A 75 32.65 -25.15 -20.65
CA GLN A 75 31.64 -26.03 -21.26
C GLN A 75 30.31 -25.98 -20.48
N GLY A 76 30.36 -26.09 -19.14
CA GLY A 76 29.17 -25.98 -18.31
C GLY A 76 28.51 -24.59 -18.40
N ALA A 77 29.29 -23.52 -18.50
CA ALA A 77 28.78 -22.18 -18.70
C ALA A 77 28.10 -22.00 -20.08
N ALA A 78 28.64 -22.63 -21.12
CA ALA A 78 28.05 -22.61 -22.45
C ALA A 78 26.72 -23.38 -22.50
N GLU A 79 26.64 -24.56 -21.88
CA GLU A 79 25.42 -25.35 -21.76
C GLU A 79 24.34 -24.58 -20.94
N GLN A 80 24.74 -23.95 -19.83
CA GLN A 80 23.83 -23.16 -19.02
C GLN A 80 23.34 -21.92 -19.76
N ALA A 81 24.20 -21.26 -20.55
CA ALA A 81 23.84 -20.13 -21.37
C ALA A 81 22.83 -20.53 -22.48
N GLU A 82 22.96 -21.70 -23.05
CA GLU A 82 22.01 -22.21 -24.07
C GLU A 82 20.65 -22.53 -23.42
N ILE A 83 20.64 -23.18 -22.24
CA ILE A 83 19.41 -23.43 -21.47
C ILE A 83 18.71 -22.13 -21.11
N ASN A 84 19.45 -21.17 -20.58
CA ASN A 84 18.91 -19.87 -20.21
C ASN A 84 18.39 -19.10 -21.43
N SER A 85 19.09 -19.17 -22.57
CA SER A 85 18.64 -18.54 -23.82
C SER A 85 17.32 -19.13 -24.31
N LYS A 86 17.19 -20.46 -24.28
CA LYS A 86 15.92 -21.15 -24.64
C LYS A 86 14.79 -20.81 -23.65
N ALA A 87 15.10 -20.71 -22.35
CA ALA A 87 14.12 -20.33 -21.34
C ALA A 87 13.65 -18.88 -21.51
N ILE A 88 14.56 -17.95 -21.82
CA ILE A 88 14.24 -16.55 -22.10
C ILE A 88 13.42 -16.42 -23.38
N ALA A 89 13.75 -17.16 -24.43
CA ALA A 89 12.98 -17.17 -25.68
C ALA A 89 11.55 -17.69 -25.46
N ALA A 90 11.39 -18.80 -24.72
CA ALA A 90 10.09 -19.35 -24.38
C ALA A 90 9.25 -18.42 -23.47
N ALA A 91 9.90 -17.77 -22.51
CA ALA A 91 9.26 -16.76 -21.66
C ALA A 91 8.83 -15.53 -22.49
N GLY A 92 9.68 -15.07 -23.41
CA GLY A 92 9.36 -13.96 -24.31
C GLY A 92 8.21 -14.27 -25.28
N GLU A 93 8.13 -15.50 -25.80
CA GLU A 93 6.98 -15.93 -26.62
C GLU A 93 5.68 -16.02 -25.80
N ALA A 94 5.75 -16.51 -24.55
CA ALA A 94 4.60 -16.54 -23.67
C ALA A 94 4.14 -15.13 -23.29
N GLU A 95 5.07 -14.23 -23.01
CA GLU A 95 4.78 -12.82 -22.69
C GLU A 95 4.22 -12.07 -23.90
N ALA A 96 4.76 -12.29 -25.10
CA ALA A 96 4.22 -11.73 -26.34
C ALA A 96 2.79 -12.22 -26.62
N LYS A 97 2.51 -13.50 -26.36
CA LYS A 97 1.16 -14.06 -26.50
C LYS A 97 0.18 -13.46 -25.51
N THR A 98 0.58 -13.27 -24.25
CA THR A 98 -0.25 -12.61 -23.23
C THR A 98 -0.46 -11.12 -23.53
N LEU A 99 0.56 -10.44 -24.06
CA LEU A 99 0.43 -9.04 -24.52
C LEU A 99 -0.55 -8.89 -25.68
N VAL A 100 -0.50 -9.77 -26.67
CA VAL A 100 -1.45 -9.78 -27.81
C VAL A 100 -2.88 -10.09 -27.31
N GLU A 101 -3.03 -11.04 -26.39
CA GLU A 101 -4.33 -11.40 -25.83
C GLU A 101 -4.90 -10.28 -24.95
N ASN A 102 -4.05 -9.58 -24.18
CA ASN A 102 -4.44 -8.40 -23.41
C ASN A 102 -4.74 -7.19 -24.31
N ALA A 103 -3.98 -6.98 -25.38
CA ALA A 103 -4.25 -5.94 -26.37
C ALA A 103 -5.59 -6.17 -27.08
N SER A 104 -5.90 -7.42 -27.43
CA SER A 104 -7.19 -7.79 -28.04
C SER A 104 -8.36 -7.56 -27.07
N LYS A 105 -8.20 -7.92 -25.79
CA LYS A 105 -9.20 -7.62 -24.74
C LYS A 105 -9.36 -6.13 -24.49
N SER A 106 -8.25 -5.39 -24.55
CA SER A 106 -8.26 -3.94 -24.41
C SER A 106 -8.93 -3.23 -25.60
N GLU A 107 -8.73 -3.76 -26.83
CA GLU A 107 -9.41 -3.28 -28.04
C GLU A 107 -10.93 -3.53 -27.95
N GLU A 108 -11.34 -4.71 -27.52
CA GLU A 108 -12.75 -5.06 -27.32
C GLU A 108 -13.39 -4.18 -26.26
N HIS A 109 -12.67 -3.88 -25.19
CA HIS A 109 -13.10 -2.99 -24.11
C HIS A 109 -13.17 -1.52 -24.55
N LEU A 110 -12.18 -1.01 -25.29
CA LEU A 110 -12.22 0.33 -25.90
C LEU A 110 -13.39 0.47 -26.86
N ARG A 111 -13.73 -0.59 -27.55
CA ARG A 111 -14.87 -0.63 -28.47
C ARG A 111 -16.20 -0.57 -27.70
N GLU A 112 -16.30 -1.29 -26.58
CA GLU A 112 -17.47 -1.22 -25.68
C GLU A 112 -17.57 0.14 -25.00
N GLU A 113 -16.44 0.73 -24.57
CA GLU A 113 -16.40 2.06 -23.96
C GLU A 113 -16.76 3.15 -24.99
N MET A 114 -16.25 3.06 -26.23
CA MET A 114 -16.65 3.95 -27.30
C MET A 114 -18.12 3.79 -27.66
N GLN A 115 -18.65 2.57 -27.69
CA GLN A 115 -20.08 2.35 -27.89
C GLN A 115 -20.91 2.92 -26.76
N SER A 116 -20.47 2.78 -25.50
CA SER A 116 -21.12 3.37 -24.33
C SER A 116 -21.10 4.90 -24.38
N ARG A 117 -19.96 5.53 -24.72
CA ARG A 117 -19.82 6.98 -24.90
C ARG A 117 -20.67 7.50 -26.06
N VAL A 118 -20.64 6.82 -27.19
CA VAL A 118 -21.47 7.18 -28.36
C VAL A 118 -22.95 7.02 -28.02
N SER A 119 -23.30 6.02 -27.20
CA SER A 119 -24.69 5.86 -26.72
C SER A 119 -25.10 7.00 -25.78
N ALA A 120 -24.24 7.40 -24.82
CA ALA A 120 -24.50 8.52 -23.91
C ALA A 120 -24.57 9.86 -24.66
N GLU A 121 -23.62 10.16 -25.57
CA GLU A 121 -23.73 11.35 -26.45
C GLU A 121 -24.94 11.33 -27.37
N THR A 122 -25.33 10.17 -27.85
CA THR A 122 -26.52 10.02 -28.69
C THR A 122 -27.77 10.26 -27.87
N MET A 123 -27.82 9.81 -26.61
CA MET A 123 -28.92 10.08 -25.68
C MET A 123 -29.02 11.55 -25.32
N GLN A 124 -27.91 12.23 -25.02
CA GLN A 124 -27.90 13.67 -24.80
C GLN A 124 -28.41 14.42 -26.05
N LYS A 125 -27.97 14.00 -27.22
CA LYS A 125 -28.46 14.60 -28.49
C LYS A 125 -29.95 14.29 -28.74
N VAL A 126 -30.40 13.07 -28.39
CA VAL A 126 -31.84 12.71 -28.49
C VAL A 126 -32.67 13.51 -27.48
N ALA A 127 -32.19 13.65 -26.24
CA ALA A 127 -32.84 14.51 -25.25
C ALA A 127 -32.88 15.97 -25.70
N ALA A 128 -31.77 16.49 -26.24
CA ALA A 128 -31.72 17.85 -26.80
C ALA A 128 -32.63 18.03 -28.03
N ILE A 129 -32.70 17.05 -28.94
CA ILE A 129 -33.62 17.06 -30.10
C ILE A 129 -35.07 16.96 -29.63
N THR A 130 -35.35 16.10 -28.63
CA THR A 130 -36.69 15.97 -28.05
C THR A 130 -37.11 17.28 -27.38
N ALA A 131 -36.22 17.91 -26.64
CA ALA A 131 -36.39 19.23 -26.09
C ALA A 131 -36.66 20.29 -27.18
N GLN A 132 -35.94 20.23 -28.31
CA GLN A 132 -36.09 21.14 -29.42
C GLN A 132 -37.39 20.89 -30.19
N VAL A 133 -37.85 19.65 -30.32
CA VAL A 133 -39.13 19.26 -30.90
C VAL A 133 -40.28 19.73 -30.01
N LEU A 134 -40.17 19.55 -28.70
CA LEU A 134 -41.13 20.02 -27.71
C LEU A 134 -41.23 21.57 -27.67
N ARG A 135 -40.07 22.27 -27.89
CA ARG A 135 -40.08 23.75 -28.04
C ARG A 135 -40.78 24.25 -29.28
N LYS A 136 -40.74 23.50 -30.40
CA LYS A 136 -41.29 23.92 -31.71
C LYS A 136 -42.70 23.39 -31.97
N GLY A 137 -43.18 22.39 -31.21
CA GLY A 137 -44.49 21.81 -31.34
C GLY A 137 -45.57 22.66 -30.62
N ASP A 138 -46.76 22.67 -31.15
CA ASP A 138 -47.92 23.32 -30.49
C ASP A 138 -48.50 22.38 -29.43
N PHE A 139 -47.89 22.42 -28.24
CA PHE A 139 -48.29 21.62 -27.05
C PHE A 139 -48.96 22.50 -25.98
N SER A 140 -49.58 23.61 -26.40
CA SER A 140 -50.15 24.59 -25.46
C SER A 140 -51.11 23.98 -24.42
N GLN A 141 -51.94 23.03 -24.82
CA GLN A 141 -52.85 22.33 -23.89
C GLN A 141 -52.11 21.46 -22.87
N SER A 142 -51.03 20.80 -23.27
CA SER A 142 -50.22 19.96 -22.36
C SER A 142 -49.39 20.81 -21.40
N LYS A 143 -48.88 21.97 -21.84
CA LYS A 143 -48.16 22.93 -21.01
C LYS A 143 -49.05 23.56 -19.95
N GLN A 144 -50.30 23.91 -20.33
CA GLN A 144 -51.29 24.47 -19.42
C GLN A 144 -51.72 23.46 -18.34
N ALA A 145 -51.90 22.19 -18.72
CA ALA A 145 -52.18 21.11 -17.77
C ALA A 145 -51.00 20.88 -16.77
N LEU A 146 -49.76 21.08 -17.20
CA LEU A 146 -48.57 21.00 -16.31
C LEU A 146 -48.54 22.18 -15.32
N ASN A 147 -48.84 23.38 -15.76
CA ASN A 147 -48.92 24.57 -14.92
C ASN A 147 -50.02 24.43 -13.86
N ASP A 148 -51.22 24.03 -14.28
CA ASP A 148 -52.36 23.84 -13.37
C ASP A 148 -52.04 22.77 -12.30
N ARG A 149 -51.40 21.71 -12.69
CA ARG A 149 -50.99 20.63 -11.79
C ARG A 149 -49.90 21.07 -10.80
N PHE A 150 -48.89 21.82 -11.27
CA PHE A 150 -47.88 22.42 -10.43
C PHE A 150 -48.50 23.34 -9.36
N ILE A 151 -49.48 24.18 -9.76
CA ILE A 151 -50.19 25.07 -8.83
C ILE A 151 -50.97 24.29 -7.78
N GLU A 152 -51.58 23.14 -8.12
CA GLU A 152 -52.31 22.28 -7.20
C GLU A 152 -51.33 21.60 -6.19
N GLN A 153 -50.20 21.12 -6.68
CA GLN A 153 -49.18 20.49 -5.84
C GLN A 153 -48.52 21.51 -4.88
N ILE A 154 -48.24 22.72 -5.31
CA ILE A 154 -47.79 23.80 -4.42
C ILE A 154 -48.80 24.09 -3.33
N LYS A 155 -50.07 24.11 -3.65
CA LYS A 155 -51.14 24.31 -2.69
C LYS A 155 -51.18 23.20 -1.62
N GLU A 156 -51.02 21.95 -2.05
CA GLU A 156 -50.89 20.80 -1.11
C GLU A 156 -49.67 20.93 -0.25
N LEU A 157 -48.49 21.26 -0.81
CA LEU A 157 -47.23 21.43 -0.07
C LEU A 157 -47.31 22.56 0.95
N VAL A 158 -47.82 23.72 0.56
CA VAL A 158 -48.00 24.85 1.48
C VAL A 158 -49.00 24.51 2.59
N SER A 159 -50.06 23.75 2.27
CA SER A 159 -51.04 23.30 3.27
C SER A 159 -50.51 22.24 4.22
N ALA A 160 -49.51 21.46 3.82
CA ALA A 160 -48.87 20.41 4.61
C ALA A 160 -47.69 20.90 5.48
N MET A 161 -47.26 22.15 5.32
CA MET A 161 -46.20 22.73 6.13
C MET A 161 -46.63 22.84 7.59
N PRO A 162 -45.84 22.36 8.56
CA PRO A 162 -46.13 22.49 9.99
C PRO A 162 -46.24 23.97 10.37
N SER A 163 -47.28 24.33 11.14
CA SER A 163 -47.50 25.68 11.62
C SER A 163 -46.37 26.29 12.44
N ASP A 164 -45.47 25.49 12.94
CA ASP A 164 -44.30 25.92 13.73
C ASP A 164 -43.14 26.44 12.87
N ILE A 165 -43.09 26.09 11.58
CA ILE A 165 -42.13 26.63 10.60
C ILE A 165 -42.59 27.97 10.07
N LEU A 166 -43.85 28.22 10.12
CA LEU A 166 -44.50 29.49 9.73
C LEU A 166 -44.33 30.58 10.81
N ASN A 167 -43.09 30.88 11.21
CA ASN A 167 -42.85 32.09 12.00
C ASN A 167 -43.03 33.28 11.05
N MET A 168 -44.28 33.82 11.03
CA MET A 168 -44.82 34.81 10.09
C MET A 168 -43.95 36.07 9.91
N ASN A 169 -43.00 36.34 10.81
CA ASN A 169 -42.14 37.53 10.74
C ASN A 169 -40.83 37.30 9.93
N GLU A 170 -40.35 36.07 9.77
CA GLU A 170 -39.19 35.77 8.97
C GLU A 170 -39.58 35.44 7.52
N LEU A 171 -40.66 34.70 7.31
CA LEU A 171 -41.20 34.39 5.97
C LEU A 171 -41.61 35.64 5.19
N LYS A 172 -42.04 36.70 5.90
CA LYS A 172 -42.37 38.01 5.30
C LYS A 172 -41.15 38.77 4.75
N LYS A 173 -39.94 38.26 4.86
CA LYS A 173 -38.70 38.85 4.34
C LYS A 173 -38.12 38.11 3.15
N LEU A 174 -38.69 36.98 2.75
CA LEU A 174 -38.18 36.16 1.66
C LEU A 174 -38.74 36.62 0.31
N ASP A 175 -37.83 36.80 -0.66
CA ASP A 175 -38.20 37.03 -2.06
C ASP A 175 -38.57 35.72 -2.74
N ILE A 176 -39.67 35.74 -3.50
CA ILE A 176 -40.08 34.62 -4.30
C ILE A 176 -39.85 34.94 -5.78
N SER A 177 -39.09 34.06 -6.44
CA SER A 177 -38.91 34.10 -7.89
C SER A 177 -39.64 32.91 -8.52
N ILE A 178 -40.48 33.19 -9.48
CA ILE A 178 -41.18 32.19 -10.30
C ILE A 178 -40.62 32.26 -11.71
N LYS A 179 -40.11 31.17 -12.23
CA LYS A 179 -39.70 31.03 -13.62
C LYS A 179 -40.68 30.12 -14.34
N SER A 180 -41.16 30.55 -15.49
CA SER A 180 -42.06 29.77 -16.32
C SER A 180 -41.62 29.77 -17.78
N ALA A 181 -41.88 28.68 -18.50
CA ALA A 181 -41.49 28.55 -19.92
C ALA A 181 -42.24 29.53 -20.84
N GLU A 182 -43.47 29.90 -20.46
CA GLU A 182 -44.32 30.85 -21.16
C GLU A 182 -44.97 31.82 -20.15
N PRO A 183 -45.40 33.02 -20.56
CA PRO A 183 -46.09 33.94 -19.65
C PRO A 183 -47.29 33.26 -19.00
N LEU A 184 -47.32 33.23 -17.66
CA LEU A 184 -48.45 32.71 -16.92
C LEU A 184 -49.70 33.58 -17.18
N SER A 185 -50.85 32.97 -17.30
CA SER A 185 -52.13 33.68 -17.48
C SER A 185 -52.47 34.45 -16.19
N ASP A 186 -53.31 35.51 -16.34
CA ASP A 186 -53.77 36.31 -15.20
C ASP A 186 -54.52 35.47 -14.15
N GLU A 187 -55.13 34.35 -14.54
CA GLU A 187 -55.78 33.39 -13.65
C GLU A 187 -54.78 32.51 -12.88
N GLU A 188 -53.75 32.01 -13.55
CA GLU A 188 -52.68 31.22 -12.94
C GLU A 188 -51.85 32.08 -11.95
N MET A 189 -51.52 33.31 -12.37
CA MET A 189 -50.83 34.26 -11.48
C MET A 189 -51.70 34.63 -10.26
N LYS A 190 -53.02 34.82 -10.43
CA LYS A 190 -53.90 35.05 -9.29
C LYS A 190 -53.98 33.86 -8.35
N LYS A 191 -54.07 32.63 -8.88
CA LYS A 191 -54.06 31.41 -8.05
C LYS A 191 -52.75 31.28 -7.29
N LEU A 192 -51.59 31.41 -7.95
CA LEU A 192 -50.28 31.38 -7.32
C LEU A 192 -50.12 32.49 -6.28
N THR A 193 -50.46 33.71 -6.63
CA THR A 193 -50.38 34.86 -5.76
C THR A 193 -51.32 34.69 -4.56
N GLN A 194 -52.49 34.11 -4.70
CA GLN A 194 -53.41 33.87 -3.58
C GLN A 194 -52.88 32.80 -2.61
N ILE A 195 -52.27 31.75 -3.14
CA ILE A 195 -51.61 30.71 -2.33
C ILE A 195 -50.39 31.28 -1.60
N ILE A 196 -49.65 32.17 -2.23
CA ILE A 196 -48.37 32.71 -1.78
C ILE A 196 -48.55 34.00 -0.95
N CYS A 197 -49.43 34.96 -1.36
CA CYS A 197 -49.60 36.26 -0.74
C CYS A 197 -50.29 36.25 0.62
N GLU A 198 -50.92 35.16 1.03
CA GLU A 198 -51.31 35.00 2.43
C GLU A 198 -50.07 34.92 3.36
N THR A 199 -48.89 34.66 2.78
CA THR A 199 -47.66 34.31 3.52
C THR A 199 -46.45 35.22 3.21
N PHE A 200 -46.34 35.83 1.98
CA PHE A 200 -45.10 36.49 1.49
C PHE A 200 -45.32 37.91 0.94
N ILE A 201 -44.26 38.74 0.85
CA ILE A 201 -44.32 40.16 0.49
C ILE A 201 -44.10 40.45 -1.00
N SER A 202 -43.18 39.76 -1.66
CA SER A 202 -42.82 40.02 -3.07
C SER A 202 -42.76 38.72 -3.89
N CYS A 203 -43.29 38.83 -5.11
CA CYS A 203 -43.27 37.73 -6.06
C CYS A 203 -42.80 38.28 -7.42
N HIS A 204 -41.71 37.76 -7.94
CA HIS A 204 -41.22 38.11 -9.28
C HIS A 204 -41.46 36.95 -10.24
N ASN A 205 -42.06 37.26 -11.39
CA ASN A 205 -42.26 36.29 -12.47
C ASN A 205 -41.26 36.58 -13.61
N GLU A 206 -40.47 35.58 -14.00
CA GLU A 206 -39.53 35.63 -15.10
C GLU A 206 -39.92 34.56 -16.13
N VAL A 207 -39.92 34.93 -17.40
CA VAL A 207 -40.19 33.97 -18.48
C VAL A 207 -38.86 33.44 -19.01
N ASP A 208 -38.63 32.15 -18.84
CA ASP A 208 -37.45 31.45 -19.30
C ASP A 208 -37.84 30.36 -20.32
N SER A 209 -37.62 30.65 -21.58
CA SER A 209 -37.93 29.74 -22.69
C SER A 209 -37.07 28.46 -22.69
N GLU A 210 -36.03 28.37 -21.88
CA GLU A 210 -35.20 27.17 -21.75
C GLU A 210 -35.89 26.07 -20.96
N LEU A 211 -36.87 26.38 -20.13
CA LEU A 211 -37.60 25.41 -19.31
C LEU A 211 -38.55 24.49 -20.09
N ILE A 212 -38.79 24.76 -21.38
CA ILE A 212 -39.63 23.98 -22.31
C ILE A 212 -41.11 23.93 -21.89
N GLY A 213 -41.40 23.74 -20.62
CA GLY A 213 -42.77 23.68 -20.02
C GLY A 213 -42.67 23.44 -18.52
N GLY A 214 -43.78 23.80 -17.83
CA GLY A 214 -43.86 23.75 -16.38
C GLY A 214 -43.34 25.02 -15.69
N VAL A 215 -43.32 25.02 -14.38
CA VAL A 215 -42.98 26.17 -13.56
C VAL A 215 -41.93 25.76 -12.52
N GLN A 216 -40.97 26.64 -12.28
CA GLN A 216 -40.01 26.55 -11.20
C GLN A 216 -40.25 27.69 -10.22
N MET A 217 -40.37 27.42 -8.94
CA MET A 217 -40.55 28.42 -7.91
C MET A 217 -39.37 28.35 -6.91
N LYS A 218 -38.70 29.47 -6.70
CA LYS A 218 -37.63 29.62 -5.70
C LYS A 218 -38.15 30.47 -4.53
N VAL A 219 -38.02 29.94 -3.31
CA VAL A 219 -38.37 30.59 -2.06
C VAL A 219 -37.16 30.60 -1.16
N GLY A 220 -36.45 31.71 -1.09
CA GLY A 220 -35.14 31.75 -0.44
C GLY A 220 -34.15 30.78 -1.12
N ASP A 221 -33.60 29.83 -0.37
CA ASP A 221 -32.64 28.82 -0.88
C ASP A 221 -33.33 27.53 -1.34
N THR A 222 -34.63 27.40 -1.22
CA THR A 222 -35.38 26.20 -1.62
C THR A 222 -36.01 26.39 -3.01
N VAL A 223 -35.78 25.44 -3.89
CA VAL A 223 -36.33 25.41 -5.24
C VAL A 223 -37.38 24.28 -5.34
N TYR A 224 -38.54 24.62 -5.87
CA TYR A 224 -39.59 23.70 -6.21
C TYR A 224 -39.61 23.62 -7.74
N ASP A 225 -39.20 22.51 -8.31
CA ASP A 225 -39.03 22.35 -9.76
C ASP A 225 -40.00 21.32 -10.30
N GLY A 226 -40.94 21.84 -11.11
CA GLY A 226 -41.92 21.05 -11.87
C GLY A 226 -41.71 21.17 -13.39
N THR A 227 -40.50 21.53 -13.84
CA THR A 227 -40.19 21.74 -15.25
C THR A 227 -39.95 20.45 -16.01
N LEU A 228 -40.26 20.44 -17.29
CA LEU A 228 -39.97 19.32 -18.18
C LEU A 228 -38.46 19.09 -18.38
N VAL A 229 -37.66 20.15 -18.33
CA VAL A 229 -36.19 20.03 -18.44
C VAL A 229 -35.63 19.18 -17.30
N HIS A 230 -36.02 19.52 -16.08
CA HIS A 230 -35.55 18.77 -14.89
C HIS A 230 -35.99 17.30 -14.95
N GLN A 231 -37.21 17.02 -15.38
CA GLN A 231 -37.72 15.66 -15.53
C GLN A 231 -36.98 14.88 -16.62
N LEU A 232 -36.59 15.51 -17.73
CA LEU A 232 -35.78 14.91 -18.80
C LEU A 232 -34.33 14.62 -18.34
N ASP A 233 -33.75 15.53 -17.58
CA ASP A 233 -32.40 15.34 -17.01
C ASP A 233 -32.34 14.16 -16.02
N ARG A 234 -33.37 14.03 -15.19
CA ARG A 234 -33.52 12.91 -14.27
C ARG A 234 -33.67 11.59 -15.02
N LEU A 235 -34.51 11.54 -16.07
CA LEU A 235 -34.63 10.36 -16.93
C LEU A 235 -33.30 10.01 -17.63
N SER A 236 -32.55 11.02 -18.07
CA SER A 236 -31.22 10.82 -18.67
C SER A 236 -30.24 10.19 -17.70
N GLN A 237 -30.21 10.65 -16.46
CA GLN A 237 -29.36 10.09 -15.39
C GLN A 237 -29.78 8.66 -15.00
N ASP A 238 -31.06 8.37 -14.93
CA ASP A 238 -31.57 7.02 -14.63
C ASP A 238 -31.25 6.03 -15.75
N VAL A 239 -31.24 6.48 -17.00
CA VAL A 239 -30.86 5.68 -18.17
C VAL A 239 -29.34 5.48 -18.23
N GLU A 240 -28.51 6.48 -17.92
CA GLU A 240 -27.06 6.35 -17.80
C GLU A 240 -26.65 5.32 -16.73
N ASN A 241 -27.34 5.32 -15.60
CA ASN A 241 -27.11 4.38 -14.52
C ASN A 241 -27.56 2.94 -14.85
N ASN A 242 -28.50 2.77 -15.80
CA ASN A 242 -29.09 1.47 -16.16
C ASN A 242 -28.65 0.90 -17.53
N SER A 243 -27.91 1.64 -18.38
CA SER A 243 -27.61 1.22 -19.75
C SER A 243 -26.44 0.23 -19.85
N ARG A 244 -26.79 -1.04 -19.87
CA ARG A 244 -26.09 -2.04 -20.69
C ARG A 244 -27.14 -2.59 -21.62
N THR A 245 -27.07 -2.26 -22.93
CA THR A 245 -27.64 -3.22 -23.90
C THR A 245 -27.55 -2.79 -25.39
N SER A 246 -27.51 -3.79 -26.23
CA SER A 246 -27.36 -3.80 -27.68
C SER A 246 -28.48 -3.11 -28.47
N ASP A 247 -28.25 -2.88 -29.80
CA ASP A 247 -29.08 -2.19 -30.80
C ASP A 247 -30.61 -2.51 -30.85
N LYS A 248 -31.04 -3.63 -30.25
CA LYS A 248 -32.44 -3.99 -30.13
C LYS A 248 -33.21 -3.09 -29.16
N GLN A 249 -32.50 -2.41 -28.28
CA GLN A 249 -33.06 -1.60 -27.19
C GLN A 249 -33.27 -0.13 -27.55
N MET A 250 -32.79 0.36 -28.69
CA MET A 250 -33.12 1.74 -29.10
C MET A 250 -34.61 1.91 -29.38
N GLN A 251 -35.29 0.86 -29.87
CA GLN A 251 -36.75 0.88 -30.03
C GLN A 251 -37.49 0.74 -28.69
N ASP A 252 -36.98 -0.14 -27.81
CA ASP A 252 -37.52 -0.32 -26.46
C ASP A 252 -37.29 0.93 -25.57
N ILE A 253 -36.18 1.65 -25.77
CA ILE A 253 -35.87 2.91 -25.07
C ILE A 253 -36.81 4.04 -25.54
N ALA A 254 -37.06 4.16 -26.83
CA ALA A 254 -38.02 5.17 -27.33
C ALA A 254 -39.45 4.89 -26.87
N GLU A 255 -39.88 3.62 -26.79
CA GLU A 255 -41.13 3.22 -26.18
C GLU A 255 -41.11 3.38 -24.64
N GLY A 256 -40.01 3.08 -23.98
CA GLY A 256 -39.80 3.30 -22.54
C GLY A 256 -39.83 4.78 -22.16
N ILE A 257 -39.21 5.66 -22.94
CA ILE A 257 -39.29 7.13 -22.76
C ILE A 257 -40.74 7.59 -22.96
N LYS A 258 -41.45 7.02 -23.92
CA LYS A 258 -42.86 7.34 -24.16
C LYS A 258 -43.80 6.84 -23.07
N GLU A 259 -43.54 5.66 -22.51
CA GLU A 259 -44.25 5.13 -21.33
C GLU A 259 -43.88 5.88 -20.04
N GLN A 260 -42.61 6.29 -19.86
CA GLN A 260 -42.19 7.08 -18.72
C GLN A 260 -42.65 8.54 -18.83
N LEU A 261 -42.64 9.15 -20.02
CA LEU A 261 -43.29 10.45 -20.24
C LEU A 261 -44.79 10.39 -19.93
N ALA A 262 -45.44 9.25 -20.13
CA ALA A 262 -46.84 9.04 -19.70
C ALA A 262 -46.93 8.79 -18.17
N LYS A 263 -45.88 8.32 -17.53
CA LYS A 263 -45.71 8.12 -16.07
C LYS A 263 -45.03 9.30 -15.35
N VAL A 264 -44.60 10.34 -16.07
CA VAL A 264 -44.12 11.63 -15.54
C VAL A 264 -45.21 12.34 -14.76
N ASN A 265 -45.68 11.68 -13.74
CA ASN A 265 -46.84 12.04 -12.98
C ASN A 265 -46.53 12.26 -11.49
N ASP A 266 -45.31 11.99 -11.01
CA ASP A 266 -45.04 11.97 -9.58
C ASP A 266 -44.08 13.09 -9.15
N GLY A 267 -44.70 14.19 -8.70
CA GLY A 267 -44.12 15.06 -7.69
C GLY A 267 -43.21 16.19 -8.19
N ILE A 268 -43.33 17.32 -7.53
CA ILE A 268 -42.35 18.42 -7.54
C ILE A 268 -41.12 17.94 -6.75
N ASP A 269 -39.94 18.00 -7.37
CA ASP A 269 -38.68 17.78 -6.64
C ASP A 269 -38.36 19.05 -5.84
N VAL A 270 -38.16 18.87 -4.54
CA VAL A 270 -37.81 19.95 -3.59
C VAL A 270 -36.37 19.78 -3.22
N PHE A 271 -35.55 20.75 -3.54
CA PHE A 271 -34.11 20.73 -3.17
C PHE A 271 -33.66 22.16 -2.81
N GLN A 272 -32.64 22.19 -1.95
CA GLN A 272 -31.98 23.45 -1.61
C GLN A 272 -30.85 23.72 -2.61
N THR A 273 -30.73 24.97 -3.01
CA THR A 273 -29.70 25.45 -3.94
C THR A 273 -28.89 26.55 -3.31
N GLY A 274 -27.61 26.57 -3.66
CA GLY A 274 -26.70 27.66 -3.41
C GLY A 274 -26.14 28.20 -4.70
N GLU A 275 -25.38 29.27 -4.62
CA GLU A 275 -24.72 29.91 -5.77
C GLU A 275 -23.21 29.97 -5.52
N VAL A 276 -22.42 29.66 -6.54
CA VAL A 276 -20.97 29.75 -6.48
C VAL A 276 -20.53 31.20 -6.35
N ILE A 277 -19.89 31.55 -5.24
CA ILE A 277 -19.30 32.88 -5.00
C ILE A 277 -17.90 32.96 -5.61
N SER A 278 -17.11 31.89 -5.48
CA SER A 278 -15.75 31.84 -5.99
C SER A 278 -15.32 30.39 -6.18
N VAL A 279 -14.50 30.13 -7.18
CA VAL A 279 -13.89 28.83 -7.45
C VAL A 279 -12.43 29.00 -7.80
N GLY A 280 -11.57 28.12 -7.23
CA GLY A 280 -10.13 28.11 -7.51
C GLY A 280 -9.44 26.96 -6.80
N ASP A 281 -8.43 26.38 -7.44
CA ASP A 281 -7.55 25.34 -6.88
C ASP A 281 -8.29 24.13 -6.25
N GLY A 282 -9.45 23.74 -6.84
CA GLY A 282 -10.23 22.60 -6.34
C GLY A 282 -11.13 22.91 -5.15
N ILE A 283 -11.26 24.18 -4.76
CA ILE A 283 -12.16 24.66 -3.72
C ILE A 283 -13.16 25.64 -4.30
N CYS A 284 -14.37 25.57 -3.77
CA CYS A 284 -15.48 26.44 -4.14
C CYS A 284 -16.09 27.03 -2.86
N ARG A 285 -16.43 28.33 -2.87
CA ARG A 285 -17.28 28.94 -1.87
C ARG A 285 -18.66 29.10 -2.45
N VAL A 286 -19.67 28.65 -1.72
CA VAL A 286 -21.08 28.66 -2.14
C VAL A 286 -21.88 29.44 -1.12
N SER A 287 -22.68 30.40 -1.60
CA SER A 287 -23.66 31.13 -0.76
C SER A 287 -24.95 30.33 -0.64
N GLY A 288 -25.76 30.67 0.34
CA GLY A 288 -26.95 29.89 0.68
C GLY A 288 -26.63 28.58 1.38
N LEU A 289 -27.51 27.61 1.32
CA LEU A 289 -27.32 26.27 1.91
C LEU A 289 -27.15 26.30 3.44
N ALA A 290 -27.95 27.15 4.14
CA ALA A 290 -27.85 27.37 5.58
C ALA A 290 -27.99 26.08 6.43
N ASP A 291 -28.73 25.07 5.93
CA ASP A 291 -28.97 23.81 6.60
C ASP A 291 -27.97 22.71 6.22
N CYS A 292 -26.90 23.05 5.48
CA CYS A 292 -25.93 22.09 4.98
C CYS A 292 -25.09 21.48 6.13
N MET A 293 -24.78 20.20 6.02
CA MET A 293 -23.96 19.49 7.03
C MET A 293 -22.51 19.42 6.58
N ALA A 294 -21.59 19.40 7.54
CA ALA A 294 -20.19 19.09 7.27
C ALA A 294 -20.07 17.65 6.68
N GLY A 295 -19.30 17.48 5.61
CA GLY A 295 -19.19 16.21 4.88
C GLY A 295 -20.36 15.91 3.94
N GLU A 296 -21.34 16.81 3.82
CA GLU A 296 -22.42 16.64 2.87
C GLU A 296 -21.94 16.77 1.42
N MET A 297 -22.49 15.96 0.54
CA MET A 297 -22.20 15.98 -0.87
C MET A 297 -23.10 16.98 -1.59
N LEU A 298 -22.50 17.87 -2.35
CA LEU A 298 -23.18 18.82 -3.24
C LEU A 298 -22.99 18.42 -4.69
N GLU A 299 -23.96 18.73 -5.51
CA GLU A 299 -23.94 18.50 -6.95
C GLU A 299 -23.79 19.83 -7.70
N PHE A 300 -22.76 19.91 -8.52
CA PHE A 300 -22.41 21.05 -9.37
C PHE A 300 -22.84 20.80 -10.81
N PRO A 301 -22.91 21.85 -11.66
CA PRO A 301 -23.16 21.69 -13.08
C PRO A 301 -22.23 20.66 -13.73
N GLY A 302 -22.76 19.90 -14.70
CA GLY A 302 -22.02 18.83 -15.37
C GLY A 302 -21.85 17.55 -14.54
N GLY A 303 -22.59 17.40 -13.41
CA GLY A 303 -22.53 16.21 -12.55
C GLY A 303 -21.29 16.12 -11.67
N LEU A 304 -20.50 17.21 -11.58
CA LEU A 304 -19.37 17.28 -10.66
C LEU A 304 -19.88 17.26 -9.22
N LYS A 305 -19.22 16.47 -8.37
CA LYS A 305 -19.54 16.38 -6.95
C LYS A 305 -18.57 17.21 -6.13
N GLY A 306 -19.08 17.82 -5.07
CA GLY A 306 -18.28 18.52 -4.08
C GLY A 306 -18.63 18.06 -2.67
N MET A 307 -17.67 18.15 -1.75
CA MET A 307 -17.86 17.83 -0.34
C MET A 307 -17.75 19.10 0.50
N VAL A 308 -18.74 19.34 1.35
CA VAL A 308 -18.75 20.44 2.31
C VAL A 308 -17.69 20.19 3.37
N GLN A 309 -16.73 21.10 3.50
CA GLN A 309 -15.61 20.98 4.44
C GLN A 309 -15.62 22.08 5.50
N ASP A 310 -16.19 23.24 5.17
CA ASP A 310 -16.22 24.39 6.05
C ASP A 310 -17.62 25.01 6.05
N LEU A 311 -18.10 25.35 7.27
CA LEU A 311 -19.44 25.92 7.45
C LEU A 311 -19.29 27.28 8.09
N ASP A 312 -19.42 28.32 7.28
CA ASP A 312 -19.51 29.70 7.75
C ASP A 312 -20.98 30.16 7.80
N LYS A 313 -21.24 31.24 8.49
CA LYS A 313 -22.59 31.79 8.66
C LYS A 313 -23.23 32.22 7.34
N GLU A 314 -22.46 32.71 6.39
CA GLU A 314 -22.91 33.29 5.14
C GLU A 314 -22.58 32.44 3.90
N ASN A 315 -21.65 31.51 4.03
CA ASN A 315 -21.22 30.66 2.92
C ASN A 315 -20.67 29.32 3.41
N VAL A 316 -20.60 28.36 2.51
CA VAL A 316 -19.98 27.06 2.77
C VAL A 316 -18.75 26.88 1.91
N GLY A 317 -17.67 26.37 2.51
CA GLY A 317 -16.45 25.97 1.81
C GLY A 317 -16.58 24.54 1.33
N VAL A 318 -16.51 24.35 0.02
CA VAL A 318 -16.71 23.07 -0.64
C VAL A 318 -15.44 22.65 -1.36
N VAL A 319 -15.08 21.39 -1.22
CA VAL A 319 -13.95 20.76 -1.88
C VAL A 319 -14.46 19.96 -3.07
N LEU A 320 -13.96 20.27 -4.27
CA LEU A 320 -14.43 19.68 -5.52
C LEU A 320 -13.77 18.32 -5.80
N LEU A 321 -14.57 17.30 -6.13
CA LEU A 321 -14.15 15.91 -6.27
C LEU A 321 -13.99 15.50 -7.75
N GLY A 322 -13.26 16.31 -8.50
CA GLY A 322 -13.01 16.06 -9.91
C GLY A 322 -12.54 17.29 -10.67
N PRO A 323 -12.46 17.23 -12.02
CA PRO A 323 -12.10 18.36 -12.87
C PRO A 323 -13.14 19.48 -12.76
N PHE A 324 -12.70 20.67 -12.40
CA PHE A 324 -13.58 21.82 -12.11
C PHE A 324 -13.44 22.99 -13.10
N SER A 325 -12.74 22.80 -14.21
CA SER A 325 -12.47 23.86 -15.19
C SER A 325 -13.71 24.47 -15.84
N HIS A 326 -14.86 23.82 -15.72
CA HIS A 326 -16.13 24.26 -16.29
C HIS A 326 -17.02 25.00 -15.29
N ILE A 327 -16.65 25.03 -14.01
CA ILE A 327 -17.43 25.71 -12.96
C ILE A 327 -17.09 27.20 -12.97
N GLN A 328 -18.12 28.05 -12.88
CA GLN A 328 -18.00 29.50 -12.90
C GLN A 328 -18.70 30.15 -11.70
N GLU A 329 -18.34 31.39 -11.40
CA GLU A 329 -19.05 32.23 -10.43
C GLU A 329 -20.47 32.47 -10.92
N GLY A 330 -21.46 32.32 -10.02
CA GLY A 330 -22.89 32.39 -10.33
C GLY A 330 -23.55 31.05 -10.67
N ASP A 331 -22.76 29.95 -10.80
CA ASP A 331 -23.35 28.63 -11.05
C ASP A 331 -24.21 28.16 -9.88
N THR A 332 -25.31 27.49 -10.20
CA THR A 332 -26.22 26.94 -9.20
C THR A 332 -25.68 25.58 -8.70
N VAL A 333 -25.59 25.43 -7.39
CA VAL A 333 -25.16 24.20 -6.73
C VAL A 333 -26.34 23.58 -5.98
N ARG A 334 -26.54 22.29 -6.13
CA ARG A 334 -27.64 21.54 -5.53
C ARG A 334 -27.18 20.78 -4.30
N ARG A 335 -27.95 20.86 -3.24
CA ARG A 335 -27.78 20.05 -2.02
C ARG A 335 -28.34 18.65 -2.24
N THR A 336 -27.59 17.62 -1.82
CA THR A 336 -28.04 16.22 -1.94
C THR A 336 -28.66 15.65 -0.65
N GLY A 337 -28.44 16.30 0.51
CA GLY A 337 -28.87 15.80 1.80
C GLY A 337 -28.15 14.51 2.25
N ARG A 338 -27.10 14.09 1.55
CA ARG A 338 -26.35 12.86 1.83
C ARG A 338 -24.90 13.18 2.10
N ILE A 339 -24.33 12.47 3.08
CA ILE A 339 -22.89 12.49 3.32
C ILE A 339 -22.21 11.72 2.19
N ILE A 340 -20.93 12.00 1.94
CA ILE A 340 -20.15 11.30 0.92
C ILE A 340 -20.08 9.80 1.25
N GLU A 341 -20.43 8.97 0.27
CA GLU A 341 -20.52 7.51 0.37
C GLU A 341 -19.72 6.84 -0.72
N VAL A 342 -19.23 5.62 -0.44
CA VAL A 342 -18.57 4.76 -1.41
C VAL A 342 -19.27 3.42 -1.53
N PRO A 343 -19.25 2.79 -2.73
CA PRO A 343 -19.79 1.46 -2.92
C PRO A 343 -18.98 0.43 -2.13
N VAL A 344 -19.67 -0.53 -1.54
CA VAL A 344 -19.09 -1.62 -0.75
C VAL A 344 -19.71 -2.96 -1.13
N GLY A 345 -18.99 -4.05 -0.92
CA GLY A 345 -19.49 -5.39 -1.18
C GLY A 345 -18.45 -6.32 -1.76
N GLU A 346 -18.83 -7.59 -1.94
CA GLU A 346 -18.00 -8.62 -2.59
C GLU A 346 -17.64 -8.24 -4.05
N CYS A 347 -18.49 -7.43 -4.71
CA CYS A 347 -18.26 -6.93 -6.06
C CYS A 347 -17.02 -6.03 -6.21
N MET A 348 -16.48 -5.54 -5.10
CA MET A 348 -15.26 -4.73 -5.06
C MET A 348 -13.97 -5.57 -5.09
N ILE A 349 -14.05 -6.85 -4.73
CA ILE A 349 -12.87 -7.74 -4.67
C ILE A 349 -12.32 -7.94 -6.08
N GLY A 350 -11.00 -7.84 -6.23
CA GLY A 350 -10.32 -7.99 -7.51
C GLY A 350 -10.38 -6.76 -8.41
N ARG A 351 -10.95 -5.64 -7.92
CA ARG A 351 -11.10 -4.39 -8.66
C ARG A 351 -10.06 -3.35 -8.24
N VAL A 352 -9.77 -2.47 -9.18
CA VAL A 352 -9.02 -1.22 -8.93
C VAL A 352 -9.99 -0.07 -9.10
N VAL A 353 -10.13 0.74 -8.07
CA VAL A 353 -11.10 1.83 -8.01
C VAL A 353 -10.45 3.14 -7.59
N ASP A 354 -11.06 4.28 -7.94
CA ASP A 354 -10.66 5.59 -7.42
C ASP A 354 -11.13 5.81 -5.97
N ALA A 355 -10.85 6.97 -5.41
CA ALA A 355 -11.25 7.33 -4.04
C ALA A 355 -12.78 7.42 -3.85
N MET A 356 -13.57 7.52 -4.93
CA MET A 356 -15.04 7.51 -4.91
C MET A 356 -15.62 6.12 -5.17
N GLY A 357 -14.78 5.09 -5.35
CA GLY A 357 -15.18 3.74 -5.67
C GLY A 357 -15.55 3.50 -7.14
N LYS A 358 -15.25 4.45 -8.05
CA LYS A 358 -15.42 4.25 -9.48
C LYS A 358 -14.31 3.35 -10.02
N PRO A 359 -14.63 2.38 -10.91
CA PRO A 359 -13.61 1.48 -11.45
C PRO A 359 -12.67 2.23 -12.41
N VAL A 360 -11.35 1.98 -12.23
CA VAL A 360 -10.27 2.47 -13.11
C VAL A 360 -9.50 1.33 -13.77
N ASP A 361 -9.96 0.09 -13.58
CA ASP A 361 -9.28 -1.13 -14.05
C ASP A 361 -9.74 -1.60 -15.44
N GLY A 362 -10.59 -0.85 -16.10
CA GLY A 362 -11.13 -1.21 -17.40
C GLY A 362 -12.08 -2.42 -17.41
N LYS A 363 -12.45 -3.01 -16.27
CA LYS A 363 -13.34 -4.18 -16.20
C LYS A 363 -14.84 -3.84 -16.18
N GLY A 364 -15.21 -2.62 -16.57
CA GLY A 364 -16.57 -2.14 -16.61
C GLY A 364 -17.14 -1.72 -15.25
N PRO A 365 -18.38 -1.17 -15.22
CA PRO A 365 -18.99 -0.59 -14.01
C PRO A 365 -19.21 -1.64 -12.93
N ILE A 366 -19.09 -1.21 -11.67
CA ILE A 366 -19.34 -2.04 -10.50
C ILE A 366 -20.80 -1.88 -10.09
N LYS A 367 -21.54 -2.98 -10.04
CA LYS A 367 -22.91 -3.00 -9.51
C LYS A 367 -22.86 -3.22 -8.01
N ALA A 368 -22.82 -2.14 -7.26
CA ALA A 368 -22.85 -2.21 -5.80
C ALA A 368 -24.32 -2.10 -5.33
N GLU A 369 -24.72 -2.99 -4.44
CA GLU A 369 -26.03 -2.97 -3.80
C GLU A 369 -26.04 -2.11 -2.53
N GLN A 370 -24.87 -1.88 -1.93
CA GLN A 370 -24.71 -1.18 -0.66
C GLN A 370 -23.66 -0.10 -0.77
N PHE A 371 -23.90 0.98 -0.04
CA PHE A 371 -22.98 2.10 0.11
C PHE A 371 -22.72 2.34 1.59
N ARG A 372 -21.52 2.84 1.91
CA ARG A 372 -21.16 3.25 3.27
C ARG A 372 -20.62 4.66 3.27
N PRO A 373 -20.93 5.46 4.31
CA PRO A 373 -20.27 6.75 4.50
C PRO A 373 -18.76 6.60 4.55
N VAL A 374 -18.07 7.49 3.84
CA VAL A 374 -16.60 7.52 3.84
C VAL A 374 -16.06 7.82 5.23
N GLU A 375 -16.67 8.76 5.92
CA GLU A 375 -16.39 9.04 7.34
C GLU A 375 -17.43 8.37 8.22
N SER A 376 -16.96 7.45 9.07
CA SER A 376 -17.77 6.73 10.05
C SER A 376 -17.09 6.78 11.42
N PRO A 377 -17.86 6.82 12.51
CA PRO A 377 -17.27 6.75 13.84
C PRO A 377 -16.56 5.41 14.04
N ALA A 378 -15.47 5.44 14.81
CA ALA A 378 -14.75 4.23 15.19
C ALA A 378 -15.62 3.34 16.09
N PRO A 379 -15.42 2.00 16.12
CA PRO A 379 -16.08 1.11 17.05
C PRO A 379 -15.88 1.56 18.50
N SER A 380 -16.91 1.49 19.31
CA SER A 380 -16.86 1.87 20.72
C SER A 380 -15.95 0.92 21.54
N VAL A 381 -15.64 1.28 22.77
CA VAL A 381 -14.83 0.43 23.67
C VAL A 381 -15.55 -0.92 23.95
N LEU A 382 -16.89 -0.92 24.01
CA LEU A 382 -17.69 -2.10 24.26
C LEU A 382 -17.73 -3.04 23.05
N ASP A 383 -17.59 -2.50 21.86
CA ASP A 383 -17.60 -3.27 20.61
C ASP A 383 -16.25 -3.95 20.32
N ARG A 384 -15.20 -3.63 21.10
CA ARG A 384 -13.84 -4.14 20.89
C ARG A 384 -13.51 -5.36 21.72
N LYS A 385 -12.72 -6.27 21.14
CA LYS A 385 -12.13 -7.45 21.78
C LYS A 385 -10.61 -7.34 21.77
N PRO A 386 -9.90 -7.82 22.81
CA PRO A 386 -8.44 -7.81 22.81
C PRO A 386 -7.83 -8.53 21.60
N VAL A 387 -6.76 -7.95 21.07
CA VAL A 387 -6.01 -8.54 19.96
C VAL A 387 -5.20 -9.73 20.45
N SER A 388 -5.49 -10.92 19.94
CA SER A 388 -4.86 -12.19 20.37
C SER A 388 -4.67 -13.20 19.23
N VAL A 389 -5.10 -12.89 18.01
CA VAL A 389 -4.93 -13.75 16.83
C VAL A 389 -3.83 -13.16 15.96
N PRO A 390 -2.80 -13.94 15.57
CA PRO A 390 -1.71 -13.43 14.74
C PRO A 390 -2.19 -13.05 13.33
N MET A 391 -1.68 -11.93 12.82
CA MET A 391 -1.69 -11.57 11.43
C MET A 391 -0.30 -11.93 10.87
N GLN A 392 -0.18 -13.09 10.29
CA GLN A 392 1.10 -13.57 9.77
C GLN A 392 1.46 -12.80 8.49
N THR A 393 2.61 -12.13 8.51
CA THR A 393 3.12 -11.39 7.35
C THR A 393 3.92 -12.28 6.40
N GLY A 394 4.41 -13.42 6.89
CA GLY A 394 5.32 -14.30 6.16
C GLY A 394 6.77 -13.81 6.16
N LEU A 395 7.06 -12.73 6.88
CA LEU A 395 8.41 -12.18 7.02
C LEU A 395 8.99 -12.58 8.38
N LYS A 396 10.09 -13.35 8.36
CA LYS A 396 10.76 -13.87 9.57
C LYS A 396 11.03 -12.78 10.60
N ALA A 397 11.57 -11.65 10.14
CA ALA A 397 11.96 -10.55 11.03
C ALA A 397 10.72 -9.88 11.69
N ILE A 398 9.59 -9.81 11.02
CA ILE A 398 8.36 -9.21 11.57
C ILE A 398 7.67 -10.22 12.49
N ASP A 399 7.35 -11.40 11.98
CA ASP A 399 6.56 -12.40 12.72
C ASP A 399 7.28 -12.87 14.01
N ALA A 400 8.62 -12.85 14.01
CA ALA A 400 9.43 -13.22 15.19
C ALA A 400 9.68 -12.05 16.16
N LEU A 401 9.98 -10.84 15.66
CA LEU A 401 10.49 -9.74 16.50
C LEU A 401 9.45 -8.65 16.76
N VAL A 402 8.56 -8.37 15.80
CA VAL A 402 7.54 -7.30 15.84
C VAL A 402 6.19 -7.85 15.39
N PRO A 403 5.65 -8.86 16.08
CA PRO A 403 4.47 -9.57 15.62
C PRO A 403 3.25 -8.67 15.58
N ILE A 404 2.43 -8.87 14.55
CA ILE A 404 1.20 -8.12 14.28
C ILE A 404 0.00 -9.02 14.59
N GLY A 405 -1.01 -8.46 15.23
CA GLY A 405 -2.27 -9.16 15.52
C GLY A 405 -3.42 -8.67 14.66
N ARG A 406 -4.42 -9.51 14.44
CA ARG A 406 -5.64 -9.15 13.70
C ARG A 406 -6.43 -8.11 14.49
N GLY A 407 -6.63 -6.93 13.89
CA GLY A 407 -7.23 -5.76 14.52
C GLY A 407 -6.24 -4.75 15.10
N GLN A 408 -4.93 -4.97 14.93
CA GLN A 408 -3.87 -4.06 15.36
C GLN A 408 -3.56 -3.00 14.31
N ARG A 409 -3.01 -1.88 14.75
CA ARG A 409 -2.47 -0.80 13.92
C ARG A 409 -0.95 -0.82 14.05
N GLU A 410 -0.24 -1.26 13.03
CA GLU A 410 1.22 -1.32 13.06
C GLU A 410 1.81 -0.43 11.96
N LEU A 411 2.56 0.59 12.37
CA LEU A 411 3.15 1.56 11.47
C LEU A 411 4.38 0.99 10.76
N ILE A 412 4.48 1.17 9.45
CA ILE A 412 5.70 0.94 8.68
C ILE A 412 6.33 2.30 8.37
N ILE A 413 7.50 2.57 8.93
CA ILE A 413 8.15 3.88 8.84
C ILE A 413 9.58 3.78 8.38
N GLY A 414 10.04 4.70 7.56
CA GLY A 414 11.42 4.78 7.07
C GLY A 414 11.57 5.68 5.85
N ASP A 415 12.79 5.90 5.42
CA ASP A 415 13.11 6.76 4.29
C ASP A 415 12.64 6.17 2.95
N ARG A 416 12.75 6.96 1.90
CA ARG A 416 12.43 6.51 0.53
C ARG A 416 13.23 5.27 0.15
N GLN A 417 12.60 4.34 -0.56
CA GLN A 417 13.23 3.14 -1.13
C GLN A 417 13.85 2.17 -0.09
N THR A 418 13.45 2.25 1.18
CA THR A 418 13.89 1.30 2.22
C THR A 418 13.13 -0.02 2.25
N GLY A 419 12.13 -0.20 1.36
CA GLY A 419 11.36 -1.43 1.22
C GLY A 419 10.00 -1.43 1.92
N LYS A 420 9.44 -0.27 2.32
CA LYS A 420 8.12 -0.15 2.97
C LYS A 420 7.00 -0.84 2.19
N THR A 421 6.83 -0.49 0.93
CA THR A 421 5.83 -1.08 0.03
C THR A 421 6.06 -2.58 -0.18
N ALA A 422 7.32 -3.04 -0.23
CA ALA A 422 7.62 -4.47 -0.38
C ALA A 422 7.12 -5.29 0.80
N ILE A 423 7.34 -4.82 2.04
CA ILE A 423 6.81 -5.45 3.27
C ILE A 423 5.27 -5.52 3.22
N ALA A 424 4.63 -4.44 2.80
CA ALA A 424 3.18 -4.37 2.68
C ALA A 424 2.64 -5.38 1.65
N LEU A 425 3.29 -5.51 0.50
CA LEU A 425 2.92 -6.46 -0.54
C LEU A 425 3.17 -7.93 -0.10
N ASP A 426 4.29 -8.20 0.57
CA ASP A 426 4.57 -9.52 1.15
C ASP A 426 3.49 -9.92 2.16
N ALA A 427 3.06 -8.97 3.01
CA ALA A 427 1.97 -9.21 3.95
C ALA A 427 0.64 -9.54 3.24
N ILE A 428 0.30 -8.88 2.11
CA ILE A 428 -0.88 -9.21 1.29
C ILE A 428 -0.72 -10.59 0.66
N ILE A 429 0.41 -10.86 -0.01
CA ILE A 429 0.66 -12.13 -0.71
C ILE A 429 0.54 -13.32 0.26
N ASN A 430 1.00 -13.14 1.49
CA ASN A 430 0.93 -14.18 2.52
C ASN A 430 -0.49 -14.47 3.04
N GLN A 431 -1.50 -13.65 2.70
CA GLN A 431 -2.89 -13.92 3.12
C GLN A 431 -3.62 -14.94 2.23
N LYS A 432 -2.98 -15.42 1.16
CA LYS A 432 -3.57 -16.43 0.28
C LYS A 432 -4.02 -17.67 1.07
N GLY A 433 -5.31 -18.00 0.98
CA GLY A 433 -5.90 -19.15 1.67
C GLY A 433 -6.13 -18.97 3.18
N LYS A 434 -5.98 -17.76 3.73
CA LYS A 434 -6.16 -17.47 5.18
C LYS A 434 -7.46 -16.74 5.52
N ASP A 435 -8.37 -16.63 4.56
CA ASP A 435 -9.68 -15.94 4.67
C ASP A 435 -9.57 -14.50 5.19
N VAL A 436 -8.60 -13.75 4.66
CA VAL A 436 -8.40 -12.34 4.94
C VAL A 436 -8.63 -11.54 3.66
N ILE A 437 -9.50 -10.54 3.72
CA ILE A 437 -9.68 -9.57 2.63
C ILE A 437 -8.61 -8.50 2.78
N CYS A 438 -7.89 -8.22 1.70
CA CYS A 438 -6.86 -7.19 1.67
C CYS A 438 -7.36 -5.94 0.95
N ILE A 439 -6.97 -4.78 1.45
CA ILE A 439 -7.24 -3.49 0.80
C ILE A 439 -5.92 -2.72 0.72
N TYR A 440 -5.50 -2.42 -0.50
CA TYR A 440 -4.32 -1.61 -0.73
C TYR A 440 -4.74 -0.22 -1.20
N VAL A 441 -4.46 0.79 -0.39
CA VAL A 441 -4.78 2.19 -0.69
C VAL A 441 -3.50 2.89 -1.14
N ALA A 442 -3.40 3.18 -2.43
CA ALA A 442 -2.31 3.94 -3.02
C ALA A 442 -2.64 5.44 -2.96
N ILE A 443 -1.83 6.22 -2.25
CA ILE A 443 -2.09 7.64 -2.00
C ILE A 443 -0.97 8.48 -2.63
N GLY A 444 -1.30 9.28 -3.63
CA GLY A 444 -0.36 10.18 -4.30
C GLY A 444 0.85 9.47 -4.93
N GLN A 445 0.69 8.23 -5.36
CA GLN A 445 1.70 7.48 -6.09
C GLN A 445 1.60 7.74 -7.59
N LYS A 446 2.70 7.49 -8.32
CA LYS A 446 2.67 7.53 -9.78
C LYS A 446 1.81 6.38 -10.31
N GLU A 447 1.02 6.64 -11.34
CA GLU A 447 0.17 5.64 -11.98
C GLU A 447 0.95 4.38 -12.41
N SER A 448 2.15 4.55 -12.97
CA SER A 448 3.04 3.44 -13.32
C SER A 448 3.46 2.58 -12.11
N THR A 449 3.59 3.18 -10.92
CA THR A 449 3.90 2.46 -9.69
C THR A 449 2.69 1.64 -9.25
N ILE A 450 1.50 2.24 -9.29
CA ILE A 450 0.24 1.55 -8.96
C ILE A 450 0.01 0.38 -9.91
N ALA A 451 0.19 0.59 -11.22
CA ALA A 451 0.10 -0.49 -12.21
C ALA A 451 1.08 -1.64 -11.92
N GLY A 452 2.32 -1.31 -11.55
CA GLY A 452 3.32 -2.30 -11.15
C GLY A 452 2.93 -3.09 -9.89
N VAL A 453 2.30 -2.45 -8.91
CA VAL A 453 1.76 -3.11 -7.70
C VAL A 453 0.62 -4.05 -8.07
N VAL A 454 -0.34 -3.60 -8.86
CA VAL A 454 -1.49 -4.40 -9.31
C VAL A 454 -1.02 -5.63 -10.11
N GLU A 455 -0.06 -5.45 -11.03
CA GLU A 455 0.50 -6.56 -11.80
C GLU A 455 1.23 -7.56 -10.91
N LYS A 456 1.97 -7.06 -9.92
CA LYS A 456 2.63 -7.93 -8.94
C LYS A 456 1.61 -8.73 -8.13
N LEU A 457 0.58 -8.10 -7.58
CA LEU A 457 -0.49 -8.80 -6.86
C LEU A 457 -1.21 -9.83 -7.76
N ARG A 458 -1.43 -9.49 -9.02
CA ARG A 458 -2.03 -10.41 -10.01
C ARG A 458 -1.15 -11.62 -10.27
N SER A 459 0.16 -11.44 -10.44
CA SER A 459 1.11 -12.54 -10.72
C SER A 459 1.17 -13.58 -9.60
N PHE A 460 0.87 -13.18 -8.34
CA PHE A 460 0.78 -14.09 -7.19
C PHE A 460 -0.65 -14.59 -6.90
N GLY A 461 -1.64 -14.18 -7.70
CA GLY A 461 -3.05 -14.51 -7.49
C GLY A 461 -3.65 -13.81 -6.25
N ALA A 462 -3.01 -12.72 -5.79
CA ALA A 462 -3.47 -11.97 -4.62
C ALA A 462 -4.65 -11.05 -4.94
N MET A 463 -4.90 -10.74 -6.21
CA MET A 463 -6.07 -9.95 -6.60
C MET A 463 -7.41 -10.65 -6.31
N ASP A 464 -7.42 -11.99 -6.17
CA ASP A 464 -8.64 -12.75 -5.89
C ASP A 464 -9.26 -12.42 -4.51
N TYR A 465 -8.50 -11.79 -3.62
CA TYR A 465 -8.93 -11.36 -2.28
C TYR A 465 -8.50 -9.92 -1.95
N THR A 466 -8.11 -9.13 -2.94
CA THR A 466 -7.59 -7.77 -2.74
C THR A 466 -8.43 -6.73 -3.49
N ILE A 467 -8.74 -5.62 -2.82
CA ILE A 467 -9.29 -4.40 -3.40
C ILE A 467 -8.15 -3.38 -3.47
N VAL A 468 -8.01 -2.68 -4.59
CA VAL A 468 -7.04 -1.59 -4.74
C VAL A 468 -7.79 -0.27 -4.88
N VAL A 469 -7.53 0.66 -3.95
CA VAL A 469 -8.04 2.04 -4.03
C VAL A 469 -6.89 2.92 -4.49
N ALA A 470 -7.02 3.52 -5.65
CA ALA A 470 -5.99 4.32 -6.29
C ALA A 470 -6.36 5.80 -6.27
N ALA A 471 -5.54 6.62 -5.61
CA ALA A 471 -5.53 8.07 -5.73
C ALA A 471 -4.13 8.48 -6.22
N ASN A 472 -4.01 8.68 -7.52
CA ASN A 472 -2.70 8.92 -8.14
C ASN A 472 -2.20 10.36 -7.90
N ALA A 473 -0.91 10.61 -8.17
CA ALA A 473 -0.28 11.90 -7.89
C ALA A 473 -0.76 13.04 -8.81
N SER A 474 -1.48 12.75 -9.88
CA SER A 474 -2.06 13.76 -10.78
C SER A 474 -3.50 14.14 -10.42
N GLU A 475 -4.09 13.42 -9.47
CA GLU A 475 -5.42 13.73 -8.99
C GLU A 475 -5.42 14.93 -8.04
N PRO A 476 -6.54 15.67 -7.96
CA PRO A 476 -6.69 16.78 -7.02
C PRO A 476 -6.49 16.34 -5.57
N ALA A 477 -5.97 17.23 -4.72
CA ALA A 477 -5.73 16.99 -3.31
C ALA A 477 -6.94 16.37 -2.54
N PRO A 478 -8.20 16.74 -2.83
CA PRO A 478 -9.38 16.11 -2.23
C PRO A 478 -9.45 14.60 -2.40
N MET A 479 -9.07 14.08 -3.56
CA MET A 479 -9.08 12.64 -3.84
C MET A 479 -8.05 11.91 -2.99
N LEU A 480 -6.85 12.51 -2.80
CA LEU A 480 -5.81 11.96 -1.95
C LEU A 480 -6.23 11.95 -0.46
N TYR A 481 -6.97 13.00 -0.05
CA TYR A 481 -7.51 13.11 1.31
C TYR A 481 -8.53 12.02 1.61
N ILE A 482 -9.48 11.76 0.68
CA ILE A 482 -10.60 10.83 0.88
C ILE A 482 -10.18 9.36 0.74
N ALA A 483 -9.22 9.03 -0.13
CA ALA A 483 -8.85 7.66 -0.47
C ALA A 483 -8.63 6.73 0.74
N PRO A 484 -7.89 7.11 1.81
CA PRO A 484 -7.74 6.25 2.99
C PRO A 484 -9.06 5.96 3.70
N TYR A 485 -9.93 6.94 3.80
CA TYR A 485 -11.24 6.78 4.43
C TYR A 485 -12.16 5.90 3.58
N ALA A 486 -12.10 6.01 2.26
CA ALA A 486 -12.81 5.13 1.33
C ALA A 486 -12.37 3.67 1.50
N GLY A 487 -11.06 3.44 1.55
CA GLY A 487 -10.49 2.11 1.84
C GLY A 487 -10.95 1.56 3.19
N ALA A 488 -10.95 2.41 4.23
CA ALA A 488 -11.47 2.03 5.55
C ALA A 488 -12.96 1.66 5.51
N ALA A 489 -13.80 2.45 4.82
CA ALA A 489 -15.24 2.18 4.68
C ALA A 489 -15.51 0.86 3.94
N MET A 490 -14.71 0.54 2.90
CA MET A 490 -14.78 -0.75 2.21
C MET A 490 -14.38 -1.89 3.14
N GLY A 491 -13.33 -1.71 3.97
CA GLY A 491 -12.89 -2.69 4.96
C GLY A 491 -13.90 -2.95 6.06
N GLU A 492 -14.53 -1.91 6.57
CA GLU A 492 -15.57 -2.01 7.60
C GLU A 492 -16.75 -2.88 7.18
N TYR A 493 -17.12 -2.84 5.90
CA TYR A 493 -18.18 -3.71 5.39
C TYR A 493 -17.92 -5.19 5.69
N PHE A 494 -16.69 -5.65 5.45
CA PHE A 494 -16.29 -7.03 5.72
C PHE A 494 -16.08 -7.28 7.21
N MET A 495 -15.49 -6.34 7.93
CA MET A 495 -15.25 -6.44 9.38
C MET A 495 -16.56 -6.63 10.15
N TYR A 496 -17.60 -5.83 9.86
CA TYR A 496 -18.92 -5.96 10.50
C TYR A 496 -19.69 -7.22 10.06
N LYS A 497 -19.27 -7.89 8.97
CA LYS A 497 -19.77 -9.19 8.54
C LYS A 497 -18.99 -10.38 9.12
N GLY A 498 -18.12 -10.14 10.10
CA GLY A 498 -17.38 -11.18 10.79
C GLY A 498 -16.12 -11.65 10.06
N ARG A 499 -15.68 -10.95 8.99
CA ARG A 499 -14.46 -11.29 8.25
C ARG A 499 -13.26 -10.50 8.75
N ASP A 500 -12.09 -11.06 8.55
CA ASP A 500 -10.84 -10.38 8.85
C ASP A 500 -10.35 -9.58 7.64
N VAL A 501 -9.91 -8.35 7.90
CA VAL A 501 -9.44 -7.41 6.87
C VAL A 501 -8.03 -6.94 7.19
N LEU A 502 -7.20 -6.84 6.15
CA LEU A 502 -5.90 -6.18 6.19
C LEU A 502 -5.94 -4.96 5.29
N VAL A 503 -5.82 -3.76 5.86
CA VAL A 503 -5.78 -2.51 5.09
C VAL A 503 -4.39 -1.88 5.16
N ILE A 504 -3.87 -1.49 4.00
CA ILE A 504 -2.57 -0.84 3.84
C ILE A 504 -2.79 0.57 3.31
N TYR A 505 -2.19 1.57 3.95
CA TYR A 505 -2.23 2.96 3.52
C TYR A 505 -0.84 3.39 3.04
N ASP A 506 -0.61 3.42 1.76
CA ASP A 506 0.70 3.74 1.14
C ASP A 506 0.64 5.04 0.33
N ASP A 507 0.95 6.23 0.87
CA ASP A 507 1.38 6.53 2.24
C ASP A 507 0.57 7.69 2.87
N LEU A 508 0.44 7.68 4.18
CA LEU A 508 -0.29 8.72 4.93
C LEU A 508 0.47 10.07 4.99
N SER A 509 1.77 10.10 4.70
CA SER A 509 2.51 11.37 4.59
C SER A 509 1.95 12.24 3.47
N LYS A 510 1.53 11.61 2.35
CA LYS A 510 0.93 12.31 1.22
C LYS A 510 -0.51 12.72 1.50
N GLN A 511 -1.27 11.89 2.24
CA GLN A 511 -2.58 12.32 2.73
C GLN A 511 -2.47 13.58 3.59
N ALA A 512 -1.52 13.61 4.53
CA ALA A 512 -1.29 14.79 5.37
C ALA A 512 -0.90 16.02 4.54
N ALA A 513 -0.05 15.86 3.52
CA ALA A 513 0.32 16.93 2.61
C ALA A 513 -0.89 17.48 1.82
N ALA A 514 -1.74 16.60 1.30
CA ALA A 514 -2.98 16.98 0.64
C ALA A 514 -3.94 17.71 1.59
N TYR A 515 -4.07 17.23 2.82
CA TYR A 515 -4.90 17.91 3.82
C TYR A 515 -4.37 19.28 4.22
N ARG A 516 -3.03 19.43 4.29
CA ARG A 516 -2.39 20.74 4.50
C ARG A 516 -2.71 21.70 3.35
N GLU A 517 -2.60 21.24 2.11
CA GLU A 517 -2.95 22.00 0.92
C GLU A 517 -4.39 22.49 0.97
N LEU A 518 -5.35 21.59 1.19
CA LEU A 518 -6.78 21.92 1.33
C LEU A 518 -7.04 22.93 2.45
N SER A 519 -6.40 22.74 3.60
CA SER A 519 -6.60 23.61 4.75
C SER A 519 -6.05 25.02 4.51
N LEU A 520 -4.92 25.14 3.82
CA LEU A 520 -4.35 26.45 3.43
C LEU A 520 -5.25 27.16 2.41
N LEU A 521 -5.76 26.43 1.43
CA LEU A 521 -6.68 26.98 0.43
C LEU A 521 -8.01 27.44 1.07
N LEU A 522 -8.52 26.70 2.06
CA LEU A 522 -9.67 27.12 2.89
C LEU A 522 -9.35 28.24 3.88
N GLN A 523 -8.12 28.77 3.85
CA GLN A 523 -7.64 29.85 4.74
C GLN A 523 -7.67 29.49 6.23
N ARG A 524 -7.61 28.20 6.59
CA ARG A 524 -7.46 27.78 7.98
C ARG A 524 -6.08 28.16 8.51
N PRO A 525 -5.96 28.62 9.76
CA PRO A 525 -4.68 29.06 10.32
C PRO A 525 -3.67 27.89 10.37
N PRO A 526 -2.45 28.04 9.79
CA PRO A 526 -1.43 27.00 9.84
C PRO A 526 -0.78 26.89 11.22
N GLY A 527 -0.44 25.68 11.61
CA GLY A 527 0.36 25.33 12.79
C GLY A 527 1.79 24.92 12.45
N ARG A 528 2.33 23.94 13.21
CA ARG A 528 3.68 23.39 13.00
C ARG A 528 3.83 22.83 11.58
N GLU A 529 4.93 23.15 10.89
CA GLU A 529 5.24 22.74 9.51
C GLU A 529 4.11 23.06 8.51
N ALA A 530 3.37 24.17 8.80
CA ALA A 530 2.20 24.62 8.04
C ALA A 530 1.02 23.63 7.99
N TYR A 531 1.00 22.59 8.83
CA TYR A 531 -0.14 21.71 8.98
C TYR A 531 -1.26 22.39 9.80
N PRO A 532 -2.53 22.10 9.53
CA PRO A 532 -3.62 22.60 10.36
C PRO A 532 -3.59 21.95 11.75
N GLY A 533 -4.19 22.61 12.74
CA GLY A 533 -4.16 22.16 14.13
C GLY A 533 -4.82 20.81 14.38
N ASP A 534 -5.70 20.37 13.49
CA ASP A 534 -6.46 19.12 13.55
C ASP A 534 -5.83 17.94 12.76
N VAL A 535 -4.59 18.07 12.27
CA VAL A 535 -3.92 17.00 11.52
C VAL A 535 -3.72 15.71 12.34
N PHE A 536 -3.61 15.82 13.68
CA PHE A 536 -3.63 14.65 14.54
C PHE A 536 -4.97 13.92 14.44
N TYR A 537 -6.07 14.65 14.45
CA TYR A 537 -7.42 14.11 14.34
C TYR A 537 -7.67 13.47 12.96
N LEU A 538 -7.06 13.99 11.89
CA LEU A 538 -7.08 13.38 10.55
C LEU A 538 -6.68 11.89 10.60
N HIS A 539 -5.52 11.59 11.16
CA HIS A 539 -5.00 10.22 11.21
C HIS A 539 -5.64 9.39 12.33
N SER A 540 -5.97 9.99 13.49
CA SER A 540 -6.55 9.25 14.60
C SER A 540 -7.96 8.74 14.27
N ARG A 541 -8.84 9.56 13.68
CA ARG A 541 -10.19 9.11 13.28
C ARG A 541 -10.18 8.07 12.17
N LEU A 542 -9.13 8.02 11.32
CA LEU A 542 -8.92 6.96 10.35
C LEU A 542 -8.47 5.67 11.01
N LEU A 543 -7.38 5.74 11.79
CA LEU A 543 -6.70 4.56 12.32
C LEU A 543 -7.48 3.90 13.49
N GLU A 544 -8.26 4.68 14.25
CA GLU A 544 -9.12 4.13 15.30
C GLU A 544 -10.29 3.27 14.78
N ARG A 545 -10.60 3.34 13.49
CA ARG A 545 -11.57 2.45 12.82
C ARG A 545 -11.04 1.02 12.71
N ALA A 546 -9.72 0.85 12.70
CA ALA A 546 -9.08 -0.45 12.75
C ALA A 546 -9.15 -1.03 14.17
N ALA A 547 -9.83 -2.17 14.30
CA ALA A 547 -10.08 -2.83 15.57
C ALA A 547 -10.42 -4.31 15.36
N ARG A 548 -10.40 -5.07 16.46
CA ARG A 548 -11.01 -6.40 16.52
C ARG A 548 -12.35 -6.27 17.23
N LEU A 549 -13.42 -6.67 16.57
CA LEU A 549 -14.77 -6.58 17.10
C LEU A 549 -15.08 -7.73 18.08
N SER A 550 -15.94 -7.42 19.04
CA SER A 550 -16.56 -8.43 19.88
C SER A 550 -17.50 -9.32 19.06
N ASP A 551 -17.80 -10.51 19.56
CA ASP A 551 -18.69 -11.46 18.86
C ASP A 551 -20.11 -10.86 18.68
N GLU A 552 -20.54 -10.00 19.61
CA GLU A 552 -21.82 -9.28 19.56
C GLU A 552 -21.83 -8.19 18.48
N ALA A 553 -20.69 -7.56 18.21
CA ALA A 553 -20.54 -6.54 17.18
C ALA A 553 -20.20 -7.10 15.78
N GLY A 554 -20.19 -8.44 15.61
CA GLY A 554 -19.92 -9.11 14.34
C GLY A 554 -18.69 -10.00 14.32
N GLY A 555 -17.77 -9.89 15.29
CA GLY A 555 -16.64 -10.82 15.50
C GLY A 555 -15.45 -10.67 14.54
N GLY A 556 -15.54 -9.82 13.51
CA GLY A 556 -14.48 -9.59 12.53
C GLY A 556 -13.36 -8.68 13.03
N SER A 557 -12.36 -8.48 12.21
CA SER A 557 -11.25 -7.55 12.52
C SER A 557 -10.81 -6.75 11.30
N MET A 558 -10.28 -5.55 11.56
CA MET A 558 -9.58 -4.76 10.54
C MET A 558 -8.20 -4.37 11.08
N THR A 559 -7.16 -4.91 10.45
CA THR A 559 -5.75 -4.64 10.77
C THR A 559 -5.25 -3.54 9.84
N ALA A 560 -4.66 -2.48 10.39
CA ALA A 560 -4.14 -1.39 9.59
C ALA A 560 -2.60 -1.38 9.57
N LEU A 561 -2.03 -1.28 8.39
CA LEU A 561 -0.60 -1.05 8.16
C LEU A 561 -0.41 0.32 7.47
N PRO A 562 -0.46 1.42 8.22
CA PRO A 562 -0.10 2.72 7.68
C PRO A 562 1.38 2.79 7.35
N ILE A 563 1.70 3.46 6.25
CA ILE A 563 3.07 3.74 5.83
C ILE A 563 3.33 5.23 6.00
N ILE A 564 4.45 5.57 6.61
CA ILE A 564 4.97 6.93 6.74
C ILE A 564 6.36 7.01 6.12
N GLU A 565 6.59 8.04 5.33
CA GLU A 565 7.89 8.36 4.76
C GLU A 565 8.63 9.36 5.64
N THR A 566 9.86 9.04 6.04
CA THR A 566 10.77 9.95 6.73
C THR A 566 11.78 10.55 5.76
N GLN A 567 12.46 11.61 6.21
CA GLN A 567 13.59 12.20 5.52
C GLN A 567 14.82 12.09 6.42
N ALA A 568 15.88 11.49 5.91
CA ALA A 568 17.13 11.26 6.65
C ALA A 568 16.94 10.56 8.02
N GLY A 569 15.96 9.65 8.12
CA GLY A 569 15.66 8.90 9.34
C GLY A 569 15.01 9.74 10.46
N ASP A 570 14.56 10.97 10.20
CA ASP A 570 13.97 11.83 11.23
C ASP A 570 12.56 11.37 11.62
N ILE A 571 12.48 10.63 12.72
CA ILE A 571 11.22 10.20 13.37
C ILE A 571 10.62 11.28 14.27
N SER A 572 11.35 12.36 14.55
CA SER A 572 10.89 13.46 15.41
C SER A 572 10.08 14.53 14.66
N ALA A 573 9.97 14.42 13.34
CA ALA A 573 9.12 15.26 12.51
C ALA A 573 7.65 15.16 12.91
N TYR A 574 6.84 16.14 12.55
CA TYR A 574 5.49 16.30 13.10
C TYR A 574 4.56 15.13 12.74
N ILE A 575 4.49 14.72 11.48
CA ILE A 575 3.59 13.63 11.06
C ILE A 575 4.06 12.25 11.60
N PRO A 576 5.36 11.86 11.52
CA PRO A 576 5.84 10.65 12.14
C PRO A 576 5.49 10.53 13.62
N THR A 577 5.75 11.58 14.41
CA THR A 577 5.46 11.61 15.85
C THR A 577 3.98 11.38 16.14
N ASN A 578 3.09 12.04 15.38
CA ASN A 578 1.65 11.87 15.54
C ASN A 578 1.22 10.43 15.27
N VAL A 579 1.65 9.82 14.15
CA VAL A 579 1.22 8.49 13.78
C VAL A 579 1.82 7.41 14.70
N ILE A 580 3.07 7.55 15.15
CA ILE A 580 3.66 6.67 16.17
C ILE A 580 2.82 6.66 17.46
N SER A 581 2.27 7.83 17.86
CA SER A 581 1.44 7.91 19.08
C SER A 581 0.06 7.28 18.93
N ILE A 582 -0.50 7.28 17.70
CA ILE A 582 -1.82 6.71 17.41
C ILE A 582 -1.75 5.19 17.25
N THR A 583 -0.64 4.65 16.72
CA THR A 583 -0.49 3.23 16.41
C THR A 583 -0.10 2.37 17.61
N ASP A 584 -0.34 1.07 17.51
CA ASP A 584 -0.02 0.06 18.54
C ASP A 584 1.40 -0.47 18.42
N GLY A 585 2.22 0.17 17.61
CA GLY A 585 3.63 -0.15 17.38
C GLY A 585 4.13 0.36 16.03
N GLN A 586 5.41 0.15 15.79
CA GLN A 586 6.06 0.55 14.53
C GLN A 586 7.14 -0.44 14.10
N ILE A 587 7.26 -0.62 12.79
CA ILE A 587 8.35 -1.27 12.09
C ILE A 587 9.22 -0.19 11.48
N PHE A 588 10.38 0.07 12.06
CA PHE A 588 11.32 1.09 11.60
C PHE A 588 12.32 0.50 10.61
N LEU A 589 12.35 1.06 9.39
CA LEU A 589 13.27 0.68 8.33
C LEU A 589 14.42 1.69 8.23
N GLU A 590 15.63 1.19 8.34
CA GLU A 590 16.86 1.98 8.39
C GLU A 590 17.62 1.91 7.05
N THR A 591 18.03 3.06 6.53
CA THR A 591 18.70 3.19 5.25
C THR A 591 20.07 2.51 5.26
N ASP A 592 20.82 2.62 6.37
CA ASP A 592 22.14 2.00 6.51
C ASP A 592 22.08 0.48 6.49
N LEU A 593 21.07 -0.12 7.15
CA LEU A 593 20.84 -1.56 7.08
C LEU A 593 20.47 -2.00 5.67
N PHE A 594 19.68 -1.21 4.95
CA PHE A 594 19.31 -1.51 3.58
C PHE A 594 20.53 -1.53 2.65
N HIS A 595 21.40 -0.53 2.77
CA HIS A 595 22.62 -0.42 1.97
C HIS A 595 23.69 -1.47 2.35
N SER A 596 23.75 -1.90 3.62
CA SER A 596 24.63 -3.00 4.04
C SER A 596 24.13 -4.39 3.62
N GLY A 597 23.00 -4.47 2.91
CA GLY A 597 22.45 -5.73 2.40
C GLY A 597 21.59 -6.50 3.38
N VAL A 598 21.25 -5.93 4.54
CA VAL A 598 20.25 -6.50 5.46
C VAL A 598 18.86 -6.16 4.95
N ARG A 599 18.14 -7.15 4.42
CA ARG A 599 16.81 -6.98 3.83
C ARG A 599 15.87 -8.08 4.31
N PRO A 600 14.70 -7.71 4.93
CA PRO A 600 14.20 -6.36 5.20
C PRO A 600 15.09 -5.59 6.19
N ALA A 601 15.18 -4.26 5.98
CA ALA A 601 16.10 -3.39 6.72
C ALA A 601 15.51 -2.96 8.08
N ILE A 602 14.99 -3.90 8.84
CA ILE A 602 14.26 -3.64 10.10
C ILE A 602 15.22 -3.36 11.22
N ASN A 603 15.13 -2.18 11.81
CA ASN A 603 15.85 -1.88 13.04
C ASN A 603 15.12 -2.48 14.25
N VAL A 604 15.67 -3.56 14.80
CA VAL A 604 15.08 -4.31 15.93
C VAL A 604 15.00 -3.49 17.22
N GLY A 605 15.90 -2.53 17.40
CA GLY A 605 15.93 -1.66 18.59
C GLY A 605 14.79 -0.62 18.59
N LEU A 606 14.51 0.00 17.44
CA LEU A 606 13.50 1.04 17.29
C LEU A 606 12.11 0.49 16.93
N SER A 607 12.04 -0.75 16.46
CA SER A 607 10.77 -1.40 16.12
C SER A 607 10.12 -2.00 17.36
N VAL A 608 8.83 -1.76 17.53
CA VAL A 608 8.06 -2.17 18.72
C VAL A 608 6.67 -2.62 18.32
N SER A 609 6.20 -3.76 18.84
CA SER A 609 4.79 -4.14 18.85
C SER A 609 4.27 -4.12 20.28
N ARG A 610 3.23 -3.32 20.56
CA ARG A 610 2.61 -3.23 21.90
C ARG A 610 1.78 -4.47 22.22
N VAL A 611 1.31 -5.19 21.19
CA VAL A 611 0.60 -6.48 21.35
C VAL A 611 1.60 -7.60 21.65
N GLY A 612 2.74 -7.59 20.98
CA GLY A 612 3.86 -8.49 21.22
C GLY A 612 3.47 -9.97 21.14
N GLY A 613 3.95 -10.78 22.08
CA GLY A 613 3.75 -12.21 22.08
C GLY A 613 2.30 -12.72 22.20
N ALA A 614 1.31 -11.84 22.41
CA ALA A 614 -0.11 -12.21 22.33
C ALA A 614 -0.55 -12.41 20.86
N ALA A 615 0.16 -11.77 19.91
CA ALA A 615 -0.04 -11.88 18.47
C ALA A 615 0.88 -12.93 17.82
N GLN A 616 1.42 -13.87 18.57
CA GLN A 616 2.27 -14.96 18.06
C GLN A 616 1.62 -16.33 18.30
N ILE A 617 1.86 -17.26 17.40
CA ILE A 617 1.58 -18.68 17.66
C ILE A 617 2.48 -19.16 18.78
N GLY A 618 2.02 -20.15 19.56
CA GLY A 618 2.74 -20.63 20.74
C GLY A 618 4.16 -21.12 20.47
N ALA A 619 4.38 -21.79 19.33
CA ALA A 619 5.68 -22.25 18.87
C ALA A 619 6.64 -21.07 18.58
N MET A 620 6.18 -20.07 17.82
CA MET A 620 6.98 -18.88 17.51
C MET A 620 7.36 -18.11 18.77
N LYS A 621 6.40 -17.88 19.67
CA LYS A 621 6.66 -17.21 20.95
C LYS A 621 7.74 -17.92 21.80
N GLN A 622 7.78 -19.25 21.73
CA GLN A 622 8.78 -20.05 22.44
C GLN A 622 10.17 -19.91 21.84
N VAL A 623 10.27 -19.94 20.51
CA VAL A 623 11.55 -19.93 19.78
C VAL A 623 12.14 -18.53 19.70
N ALA A 624 11.29 -17.52 19.42
CA ALA A 624 11.71 -16.13 19.26
C ALA A 624 11.86 -15.36 20.59
N GLY A 625 11.52 -15.97 21.74
CA GLY A 625 11.43 -15.27 23.02
C GLY A 625 12.73 -14.58 23.48
N ARG A 626 13.89 -15.12 23.13
CA ARG A 626 15.22 -14.54 23.43
C ARG A 626 15.84 -13.78 22.27
N LEU A 627 15.37 -14.03 21.05
CA LEU A 627 15.98 -13.55 19.81
C LEU A 627 16.20 -12.03 19.80
N ARG A 628 15.23 -11.26 20.29
CA ARG A 628 15.34 -9.80 20.36
C ARG A 628 16.47 -9.34 21.25
N MET A 629 16.64 -10.00 22.41
CA MET A 629 17.70 -9.68 23.37
C MET A 629 19.08 -10.07 22.82
N ASP A 630 19.18 -11.24 22.20
CA ASP A 630 20.42 -11.75 21.60
C ASP A 630 20.88 -10.83 20.45
N LEU A 631 19.98 -10.36 19.61
CA LEU A 631 20.28 -9.41 18.53
C LEU A 631 20.63 -8.01 19.05
N ALA A 632 20.02 -7.55 20.15
CA ALA A 632 20.37 -6.28 20.77
C ALA A 632 21.81 -6.35 21.33
N GLN A 633 22.15 -7.44 22.04
CA GLN A 633 23.49 -7.70 22.56
C GLN A 633 24.52 -7.82 21.43
N TYR A 634 24.18 -8.52 20.35
CA TYR A 634 25.03 -8.61 19.17
C TYR A 634 25.35 -7.22 18.58
N ARG A 635 24.36 -6.35 18.41
CA ARG A 635 24.57 -5.01 17.85
C ARG A 635 25.46 -4.15 18.74
N GLU A 636 25.25 -4.21 20.05
CA GLU A 636 26.10 -3.50 21.01
C GLU A 636 27.57 -3.99 20.93
N LEU A 637 27.76 -5.28 20.96
CA LEU A 637 29.11 -5.89 20.89
C LEU A 637 29.78 -5.67 19.52
N ALA A 638 29.01 -5.70 18.42
CA ALA A 638 29.54 -5.48 17.08
C ALA A 638 30.07 -4.05 16.89
N SER A 639 29.45 -3.07 17.54
CA SER A 639 29.97 -1.69 17.52
C SER A 639 31.28 -1.54 18.24
N PHE A 640 31.48 -2.27 19.36
CA PHE A 640 32.73 -2.30 20.12
C PHE A 640 33.83 -3.13 19.44
N ALA A 641 33.46 -4.22 18.78
CA ALA A 641 34.40 -5.11 18.07
C ALA A 641 35.20 -4.42 16.95
N GLN A 642 34.64 -3.35 16.38
CA GLN A 642 35.33 -2.53 15.37
C GLN A 642 36.56 -1.78 15.94
N PHE A 643 36.62 -1.59 17.26
CA PHE A 643 37.67 -0.80 17.92
C PHE A 643 38.64 -1.62 18.76
N GLY A 644 38.40 -2.94 18.99
CA GLY A 644 39.20 -3.78 19.86
C GLY A 644 39.70 -5.07 19.20
N SER A 645 41.01 -5.38 19.36
CA SER A 645 41.63 -6.58 18.78
C SER A 645 41.55 -7.84 19.65
N ASP A 646 41.32 -7.72 20.97
CA ASP A 646 41.34 -8.85 21.92
C ASP A 646 39.95 -9.04 22.56
N LEU A 647 39.12 -9.86 21.90
CA LEU A 647 37.84 -10.28 22.42
C LEU A 647 37.96 -11.63 23.15
N ASP A 648 37.33 -11.75 24.31
CA ASP A 648 37.22 -13.04 25.02
C ASP A 648 36.36 -14.04 24.21
N LYS A 649 36.48 -15.32 24.53
CA LYS A 649 35.81 -16.40 23.80
C LYS A 649 34.27 -16.23 23.80
N ALA A 650 33.70 -15.87 24.95
CA ALA A 650 32.23 -15.73 25.09
C ALA A 650 31.68 -14.60 24.21
N THR A 651 32.38 -13.46 24.19
CA THR A 651 32.02 -12.31 23.32
C THR A 651 32.14 -12.70 21.85
N ARG A 652 33.14 -13.46 21.47
CA ARG A 652 33.34 -13.95 20.10
C ARG A 652 32.22 -14.90 19.67
N ASP A 653 31.86 -15.84 20.55
CA ASP A 653 30.76 -16.78 20.29
C ASP A 653 29.40 -16.04 20.13
N THR A 654 29.17 -15.01 20.95
CA THR A 654 27.98 -14.15 20.84
C THR A 654 27.93 -13.38 19.50
N LEU A 655 29.08 -12.83 19.08
CA LEU A 655 29.21 -12.15 17.80
C LEU A 655 28.97 -13.10 16.60
N HIS A 656 29.57 -14.29 16.67
CA HIS A 656 29.37 -15.30 15.64
C HIS A 656 27.92 -15.74 15.51
N ARG A 657 27.25 -16.01 16.62
CA ARG A 657 25.84 -16.39 16.61
C ARG A 657 24.95 -15.25 16.14
N GLY A 658 25.16 -14.02 16.62
CA GLY A 658 24.40 -12.84 16.22
C GLY A 658 24.51 -12.52 14.73
N ALA A 659 25.71 -12.69 14.14
CA ALA A 659 25.90 -12.52 12.70
C ALA A 659 25.07 -13.54 11.90
N ARG A 660 25.06 -14.81 12.31
CA ARG A 660 24.27 -15.88 11.67
C ARG A 660 22.78 -15.67 11.83
N MET A 661 22.34 -15.26 13.02
CA MET A 661 20.94 -14.92 13.24
C MET A 661 20.49 -13.73 12.37
N THR A 662 21.36 -12.74 12.16
CA THR A 662 21.08 -11.62 11.24
C THR A 662 20.95 -12.11 9.80
N GLU A 663 21.79 -13.07 9.39
CA GLU A 663 21.71 -13.68 8.05
C GLU A 663 20.44 -14.51 7.88
N ILE A 664 20.05 -15.31 8.88
CA ILE A 664 18.79 -16.08 8.89
C ILE A 664 17.58 -15.15 8.73
N LEU A 665 17.59 -13.98 9.34
CA LEU A 665 16.47 -13.03 9.26
C LEU A 665 16.35 -12.30 7.92
N LYS A 666 17.37 -12.37 7.06
CA LYS A 666 17.27 -11.87 5.69
C LYS A 666 16.28 -12.68 4.89
N GLN A 667 15.55 -12.00 4.04
CA GLN A 667 14.51 -12.60 3.19
C GLN A 667 14.36 -11.82 1.91
N GLY A 668 14.27 -12.53 0.78
CA GLY A 668 14.03 -11.92 -0.52
C GLY A 668 12.61 -11.36 -0.64
N GLN A 669 12.42 -10.35 -1.45
CA GLN A 669 11.10 -9.78 -1.75
C GLN A 669 10.19 -10.81 -2.42
N TYR A 670 8.89 -10.75 -2.10
CA TYR A 670 7.84 -11.60 -2.67
C TYR A 670 8.05 -13.10 -2.44
N LYS A 671 8.69 -13.43 -1.32
CA LYS A 671 8.91 -14.79 -0.87
C LYS A 671 8.46 -14.96 0.59
N PRO A 672 7.18 -14.76 0.89
CA PRO A 672 6.69 -14.99 2.25
C PRO A 672 6.80 -16.46 2.61
N MET A 673 7.17 -16.74 3.87
CA MET A 673 7.35 -18.07 4.41
C MET A 673 6.20 -18.48 5.33
N SER A 674 5.90 -19.78 5.37
CA SER A 674 4.93 -20.32 6.34
C SER A 674 5.42 -20.11 7.78
N ALA A 675 4.53 -19.98 8.73
CA ALA A 675 4.91 -19.83 10.14
C ALA A 675 5.68 -21.06 10.69
N ALA A 676 5.42 -22.26 10.15
CA ALA A 676 6.14 -23.46 10.53
C ALA A 676 7.60 -23.42 10.05
N ASP A 677 7.83 -23.06 8.78
CA ASP A 677 9.18 -22.92 8.22
C ASP A 677 10.00 -21.87 8.97
N GLN A 678 9.36 -20.73 9.31
CA GLN A 678 9.98 -19.70 10.12
C GLN A 678 10.39 -20.23 11.50
N VAL A 679 9.53 -21.00 12.17
CA VAL A 679 9.83 -21.61 13.49
C VAL A 679 11.01 -22.57 13.38
N ILE A 680 11.05 -23.41 12.35
CA ILE A 680 12.12 -24.41 12.14
C ILE A 680 13.48 -23.72 12.02
N ILE A 681 13.59 -22.72 11.15
CA ILE A 681 14.88 -22.06 10.90
C ILE A 681 15.33 -21.18 12.07
N ILE A 682 14.41 -20.47 12.73
CA ILE A 682 14.71 -19.67 13.91
C ILE A 682 15.11 -20.57 15.06
N PHE A 683 14.48 -21.75 15.22
CA PHE A 683 14.89 -22.76 16.21
C PHE A 683 16.31 -23.25 15.94
N ALA A 684 16.65 -23.60 14.70
CA ALA A 684 17.98 -24.04 14.32
C ALA A 684 19.05 -22.99 14.66
N GLY A 685 18.78 -21.72 14.36
CA GLY A 685 19.69 -20.62 14.68
C GLY A 685 19.83 -20.36 16.19
N SER A 686 18.72 -20.34 16.93
CA SER A 686 18.70 -20.04 18.36
C SER A 686 19.33 -21.14 19.22
N GLU A 687 19.21 -22.41 18.82
CA GLU A 687 19.86 -23.56 19.51
C GLU A 687 21.34 -23.76 19.09
N GLY A 688 21.87 -22.95 18.15
CA GLY A 688 23.28 -22.95 17.76
C GLY A 688 23.64 -23.95 16.67
N TYR A 689 22.67 -24.56 15.98
CA TYR A 689 22.92 -25.50 14.87
C TYR A 689 23.58 -24.84 13.65
N THR A 690 23.61 -23.53 13.59
CA THR A 690 24.21 -22.74 12.51
C THR A 690 25.58 -22.17 12.88
N ASP A 691 26.09 -22.40 14.13
CA ASP A 691 27.28 -21.74 14.63
C ASP A 691 28.57 -22.14 13.87
N ASP A 692 28.62 -23.33 13.28
CA ASP A 692 29.71 -23.88 12.47
C ASP A 692 29.56 -23.70 10.97
N ILE A 693 28.44 -23.08 10.50
CA ILE A 693 28.15 -22.87 9.07
C ILE A 693 28.71 -21.49 8.65
N GLU A 694 29.33 -21.41 7.47
CA GLU A 694 29.77 -20.14 6.90
C GLU A 694 28.60 -19.25 6.55
N LEU A 695 28.77 -17.91 6.64
CA LEU A 695 27.67 -16.95 6.42
C LEU A 695 27.06 -17.09 5.03
N ASP A 696 27.88 -17.35 4.02
CA ASP A 696 27.42 -17.49 2.62
C ASP A 696 26.59 -18.75 2.39
N ASP A 697 26.74 -19.78 3.22
CA ASP A 697 26.02 -21.05 3.14
C ASP A 697 24.72 -21.06 3.96
N ILE A 698 24.46 -20.05 4.78
CA ILE A 698 23.23 -19.99 5.62
C ILE A 698 21.95 -20.05 4.78
N ALA A 699 21.89 -19.33 3.67
CA ALA A 699 20.71 -19.34 2.79
C ALA A 699 20.45 -20.72 2.15
N ARG A 700 21.54 -21.46 1.82
CA ARG A 700 21.46 -22.83 1.32
C ARG A 700 21.00 -23.78 2.43
N PHE A 701 21.58 -23.65 3.63
CA PHE A 701 21.17 -24.42 4.79
C PHE A 701 19.69 -24.23 5.12
N GLU A 702 19.20 -22.98 5.11
CA GLU A 702 17.79 -22.65 5.34
C GLU A 702 16.87 -23.42 4.36
N THR A 703 17.16 -23.34 3.08
CA THR A 703 16.34 -23.98 2.04
C THR A 703 16.35 -25.49 2.20
N GLU A 704 17.54 -26.09 2.34
CA GLU A 704 17.69 -27.53 2.39
C GLU A 704 17.15 -28.16 3.69
N VAL A 705 17.31 -27.49 4.85
CA VAL A 705 16.77 -27.99 6.14
C VAL A 705 15.25 -27.97 6.15
N ILE A 706 14.62 -26.90 5.61
CA ILE A 706 13.16 -26.80 5.50
C ILE A 706 12.65 -27.92 4.58
N ASP A 707 13.26 -28.10 3.41
CA ASP A 707 12.91 -29.17 2.49
C ASP A 707 13.08 -30.57 3.12
N TYR A 708 14.15 -30.76 3.90
CA TYR A 708 14.41 -32.03 4.59
C TYR A 708 13.32 -32.33 5.64
N VAL A 709 12.97 -31.33 6.46
CA VAL A 709 11.90 -31.48 7.47
C VAL A 709 10.56 -31.76 6.81
N ASN A 710 10.21 -31.00 5.77
CA ASN A 710 8.93 -31.14 5.08
C ASN A 710 8.78 -32.50 4.37
N ARG A 711 9.88 -33.10 3.90
CA ARG A 711 9.85 -34.44 3.25
C ARG A 711 9.80 -35.58 4.25
N ASN A 712 10.60 -35.49 5.31
CA ASN A 712 10.77 -36.60 6.23
C ASN A 712 9.82 -36.56 7.45
N TYR A 713 9.37 -35.34 7.82
CA TYR A 713 8.56 -35.09 9.02
C TYR A 713 7.39 -34.14 8.74
N PRO A 714 6.51 -34.41 7.74
CA PRO A 714 5.41 -33.51 7.38
C PRO A 714 4.43 -33.25 8.53
N GLU A 715 4.24 -34.25 9.42
CA GLU A 715 3.39 -34.14 10.61
C GLU A 715 3.86 -33.02 11.55
N LEU A 716 5.17 -32.81 11.66
CA LEU A 716 5.77 -31.80 12.51
C LEU A 716 5.43 -30.38 12.02
N HIS A 717 5.38 -30.18 10.71
CA HIS A 717 4.98 -28.93 10.08
C HIS A 717 3.51 -28.58 10.43
N ASP A 718 2.60 -29.54 10.29
CA ASP A 718 1.19 -29.35 10.61
C ASP A 718 0.94 -29.12 12.11
N GLU A 719 1.68 -29.83 12.97
CA GLU A 719 1.62 -29.65 14.41
C GLU A 719 2.08 -28.23 14.82
N ILE A 720 3.11 -27.67 14.20
CA ILE A 720 3.57 -26.29 14.44
C ILE A 720 2.49 -25.29 13.99
N LEU A 721 1.89 -25.49 12.82
CA LEU A 721 0.81 -24.65 12.32
C LEU A 721 -0.44 -24.70 13.22
N GLY A 722 -0.65 -25.79 13.95
CA GLY A 722 -1.70 -25.89 14.94
C GLY A 722 -1.64 -24.85 16.08
N GLY A 723 -0.60 -24.02 16.10
CA GLY A 723 -0.48 -22.80 16.90
C GLY A 723 -0.18 -23.01 18.39
N LYS A 724 -0.02 -24.25 18.87
CA LYS A 724 0.31 -24.56 20.25
C LYS A 724 1.83 -24.41 20.50
N LYS A 725 2.23 -24.38 21.78
CA LYS A 725 3.65 -24.46 22.15
C LYS A 725 4.20 -25.83 21.75
N LEU A 726 5.46 -25.86 21.30
CA LEU A 726 6.17 -27.11 21.05
C LEU A 726 6.31 -27.90 22.34
N SER A 727 5.82 -29.14 22.37
CA SER A 727 6.06 -30.07 23.46
C SER A 727 7.53 -30.48 23.55
N ALA A 728 7.96 -31.03 24.68
CA ALA A 728 9.33 -31.53 24.84
C ALA A 728 9.68 -32.62 23.80
N GLU A 729 8.68 -33.44 23.43
CA GLU A 729 8.82 -34.48 22.43
C GLU A 729 8.99 -33.91 21.01
N GLN A 730 8.21 -32.89 20.65
CA GLN A 730 8.32 -32.19 19.35
C GLN A 730 9.65 -31.47 19.24
N GLN A 731 10.12 -30.79 20.29
CA GLN A 731 11.46 -30.16 20.31
C GLN A 731 12.55 -31.21 20.13
N LYS A 732 12.43 -32.39 20.78
CA LYS A 732 13.38 -33.47 20.64
C LYS A 732 13.42 -34.01 19.21
N LYS A 733 12.25 -34.26 18.60
CA LYS A 733 12.13 -34.67 17.19
C LYS A 733 12.76 -33.64 16.25
N LEU A 734 12.51 -32.35 16.50
CA LEU A 734 13.07 -31.27 15.68
C LEU A 734 14.60 -31.20 15.78
N ARG A 735 15.17 -31.40 17.00
CA ARG A 735 16.61 -31.50 17.21
C ARG A 735 17.20 -32.69 16.47
N GLU A 736 16.64 -33.88 16.65
CA GLU A 736 17.05 -35.11 15.97
C GLU A 736 17.06 -34.93 14.45
N CYS A 737 16.02 -34.32 13.91
CA CYS A 737 15.87 -34.07 12.49
C CYS A 737 16.97 -33.10 11.96
N ILE A 738 17.23 -31.99 12.67
CA ILE A 738 18.28 -31.03 12.28
C ILE A 738 19.66 -31.65 12.40
N GLU A 739 19.91 -32.48 13.43
CA GLU A 739 21.18 -33.21 13.62
C GLU A 739 21.42 -34.25 12.52
N GLU A 740 20.36 -34.96 12.09
CA GLU A 740 20.44 -35.89 10.96
C GLU A 740 20.76 -35.15 9.66
N PHE A 741 20.07 -34.07 9.41
CA PHE A 741 20.32 -33.22 8.24
C PHE A 741 21.75 -32.68 8.22
N LYS A 742 22.26 -32.16 9.35
CA LYS A 742 23.64 -31.66 9.47
C LYS A 742 24.76 -32.70 9.13
N LYS A 743 24.48 -33.97 9.28
CA LYS A 743 25.44 -35.01 8.88
C LYS A 743 25.54 -35.16 7.35
N THR A 744 24.55 -34.65 6.62
CA THR A 744 24.48 -34.76 5.16
C THR A 744 24.73 -33.43 4.44
N PHE A 745 24.62 -32.31 5.16
CA PHE A 745 24.90 -30.96 4.68
C PHE A 745 26.41 -30.70 4.64
#